data_4d312c1c825dbaf034782e58c7fb9864
#
_entry.id   4d312c1c825dbaf034782e58c7fb9864
#
_cell.length_a   1.000
_cell.length_b   1.000
_cell.length_c   1.000
_cell.angle_alpha   90.00
_cell.angle_beta   90.00
_cell.angle_gamma   90.00
#
_symmetry.space_group_name_H-M   'P 1'
#
loop_
_entity.id
_entity.type
_entity.pdbx_description
1 polymer ?
#
loop_
_entity_poly.entity_id
_entity_poly.type
_entity_poly.pdbx_seq_one_letter_code
_entity_poly.pdbx_strand_id
1 'polypeptide(L)'
;MLLAVLAVVVGALTASAGTATGASASGSLVPRVGTGSPQTGAFTPSGEGDVFDEEFFEEEDADAADEPDPYAGSIVDRSLSAGGASVGIATTTGKKAKSNPTFNVGFEGLNFYQQRYARGGNQFSVEPPDQGMCAGNGYIVEAVNDVLNVYDTAGHSVLPDNTATNIVSGFPRNVNHAVDLNSFYGYPPAINRSTGARGQFVTDPSCLYDAATQRFFVVVLTLEVVPTSGAFTTVNHLDIAVSRTSNPTGLWNIYRLDVTNDGTNIGGTNPAPYLGDYPHIGADANGFYITTNAYPWCCNGFSGAQIYALSKAQLAAGAASVSMQHLDTSGMVNAPSDAGPTQPGFTVWPAQSPGADTFNTDNGGTEFFLSSNAADEATHPKAGTGGDYVGHKIVLWTLTNTSSLNSGTPAVSLSNKLLDVGTYAIPPKQQQPGSGTAPGLNTPQGHCINDTTTLTIAGVGCWRLLFAAEPAHNEVISRPDSNDTRMQQVWYANGKVWGALDTAINPDGGAQRAGIAWYIVNPNAGKIVLSGYLGATGHDFTYPAVAVLPNGRGIMAFTDAGNSTFPSAAYASIDAKAGIGEWNDVPGGAGVAPDDGFTSYKSQVGNPPRTRWGDYGAAAVVGNSIWIASEYIGQQCDYTPWGGPFFVGGTGDNLLGTCGGASHGPGARAALGNWSTFISKFTP
;
A
#
# COMPACT_ATOMS: atom_id res chain seq x y z
N MET A 1 -17.46 -5.43 -49.00
CA MET A 1 -16.40 -6.08 -49.75
C MET A 1 -15.34 -5.05 -50.05
N LEU A 2 -14.36 -4.92 -49.17
CA LEU A 2 -13.05 -4.34 -49.45
C LEU A 2 -12.12 -4.82 -48.34
N LEU A 3 -11.22 -5.73 -48.67
CA LEU A 3 -10.11 -6.17 -47.82
C LEU A 3 -9.06 -5.05 -47.80
N ALA A 4 -8.59 -4.68 -46.59
CA ALA A 4 -7.34 -3.99 -46.42
C ALA A 4 -6.35 -4.95 -45.77
N VAL A 5 -5.27 -5.23 -46.48
CA VAL A 5 -4.14 -6.06 -46.11
C VAL A 5 -3.25 -5.26 -45.17
N LEU A 6 -3.06 -5.71 -43.93
CA LEU A 6 -2.08 -5.16 -43.01
C LEU A 6 -0.77 -5.93 -43.17
N ALA A 7 0.26 -5.26 -43.64
CA ALA A 7 1.61 -5.82 -43.77
C ALA A 7 2.31 -5.74 -42.39
N VAL A 8 2.58 -6.90 -41.80
CA VAL A 8 3.42 -7.03 -40.62
C VAL A 8 4.88 -6.91 -41.04
N VAL A 9 5.55 -5.86 -40.63
CA VAL A 9 7.00 -5.72 -40.71
C VAL A 9 7.62 -6.33 -39.46
N VAL A 10 8.15 -7.52 -39.57
CA VAL A 10 8.98 -8.13 -38.55
C VAL A 10 10.38 -7.48 -38.62
N GLY A 11 10.64 -6.56 -37.73
CA GLY A 11 11.99 -6.03 -37.52
C GLY A 11 12.71 -6.83 -36.45
N ALA A 12 13.74 -7.55 -36.81
CA ALA A 12 14.63 -8.20 -35.84
C ALA A 12 15.38 -7.15 -35.04
N LEU A 13 15.07 -7.01 -33.76
CA LEU A 13 15.82 -6.20 -32.82
C LEU A 13 17.03 -7.00 -32.34
N THR A 14 18.20 -6.61 -32.77
CA THR A 14 19.46 -7.04 -32.17
C THR A 14 19.61 -6.31 -30.82
N ALA A 15 19.67 -7.09 -29.73
CA ALA A 15 19.91 -6.54 -28.40
C ALA A 15 21.32 -5.94 -28.32
N SER A 16 21.41 -4.65 -28.44
CA SER A 16 22.60 -3.90 -28.01
C SER A 16 22.40 -3.45 -26.58
N ALA A 17 23.34 -3.77 -25.71
CA ALA A 17 23.40 -3.18 -24.36
C ALA A 17 23.71 -1.67 -24.50
N GLY A 18 22.70 -0.90 -24.82
CA GLY A 18 22.74 0.54 -24.86
C GLY A 18 22.22 1.12 -23.56
N THR A 19 22.86 2.14 -23.03
CA THR A 19 22.23 3.05 -22.08
C THR A 19 21.00 3.62 -22.80
N ALA A 20 19.82 3.10 -22.47
CA ALA A 20 18.61 3.67 -23.01
C ALA A 20 18.44 5.06 -22.35
N THR A 21 18.39 6.08 -23.15
CA THR A 21 17.95 7.39 -22.71
C THR A 21 16.45 7.38 -22.71
N GLY A 22 15.86 7.02 -21.57
CA GLY A 22 14.44 7.27 -21.35
C GLY A 22 14.12 8.74 -21.59
N ALA A 23 12.93 9.05 -22.02
CA ALA A 23 12.51 10.44 -22.14
C ALA A 23 12.70 11.11 -20.77
N SER A 24 13.47 12.17 -20.71
CA SER A 24 13.69 12.90 -19.47
C SER A 24 13.41 14.37 -19.70
N ALA A 25 12.69 14.98 -18.76
CA ALA A 25 12.46 16.40 -18.76
C ALA A 25 12.84 16.98 -17.39
N SER A 26 13.28 18.21 -17.39
CA SER A 26 13.61 18.94 -16.18
C SER A 26 12.67 20.12 -15.99
N GLY A 27 12.31 20.40 -14.76
CA GLY A 27 11.42 21.47 -14.40
C GLY A 27 11.51 21.82 -12.92
N SER A 28 10.52 22.54 -12.44
CA SER A 28 10.46 22.93 -11.05
C SER A 28 9.03 22.89 -10.52
N LEU A 29 8.91 22.50 -9.25
CA LEU A 29 7.64 22.54 -8.52
C LEU A 29 7.49 23.88 -7.79
N VAL A 30 6.27 24.37 -7.74
CA VAL A 30 5.93 25.55 -6.93
C VAL A 30 5.34 25.06 -5.60
N PRO A 31 5.86 25.53 -4.45
CA PRO A 31 5.36 25.09 -3.18
C PRO A 31 3.94 25.60 -2.90
N ARG A 32 3.13 24.74 -2.34
CA ARG A 32 1.88 25.09 -1.70
C ARG A 32 2.08 25.00 -0.18
N VAL A 33 1.88 26.08 0.53
CA VAL A 33 2.01 26.10 1.98
C VAL A 33 0.73 25.61 2.62
N GLY A 34 0.82 24.53 3.39
CA GLY A 34 -0.27 23.99 4.18
C GLY A 34 0.12 23.84 5.65
N THR A 35 -0.87 23.71 6.48
CA THR A 35 -0.69 23.38 7.90
C THR A 35 -1.38 22.05 8.15
N GLY A 36 -0.65 21.06 8.65
CA GLY A 36 -1.22 19.79 9.09
C GLY A 36 -2.00 19.92 10.40
N SER A 37 -2.93 20.84 10.47
CA SER A 37 -3.77 21.03 11.65
C SER A 37 -5.13 20.39 11.44
N PRO A 38 -5.69 19.70 12.45
CA PRO A 38 -7.03 19.16 12.37
C PRO A 38 -8.03 20.28 12.11
N GLN A 39 -8.87 20.11 11.10
CA GLN A 39 -9.99 21.00 10.86
C GLN A 39 -11.25 20.42 11.49
N THR A 40 -12.00 21.28 12.17
CA THR A 40 -13.24 20.90 12.83
C THR A 40 -14.38 21.01 11.83
N GLY A 41 -15.12 19.92 11.62
CA GLY A 41 -16.35 19.88 10.83
C GLY A 41 -17.52 19.43 11.68
N ALA A 42 -18.72 19.91 11.36
CA ALA A 42 -19.93 19.36 11.95
C ALA A 42 -20.26 18.02 11.26
N PHE A 43 -20.42 16.98 12.04
CA PHE A 43 -20.89 15.68 11.59
C PHE A 43 -22.41 15.63 11.65
N THR A 44 -23.03 15.34 10.55
CA THR A 44 -24.46 14.97 10.52
C THR A 44 -24.55 13.50 10.14
N PRO A 45 -25.18 12.66 10.96
CA PRO A 45 -25.40 11.27 10.60
C PRO A 45 -26.47 11.20 9.52
N SER A 46 -26.09 11.30 8.29
CA SER A 46 -26.89 10.89 7.15
C SER A 46 -26.28 9.60 6.65
N GLY A 47 -27.07 8.57 6.52
CA GLY A 47 -26.71 7.20 6.16
C GLY A 47 -25.32 6.97 5.56
N GLU A 48 -24.75 5.85 5.87
CA GLU A 48 -23.42 5.46 5.40
C GLU A 48 -23.39 4.92 3.96
N GLY A 49 -24.41 5.22 3.18
CA GLY A 49 -24.56 4.69 1.83
C GLY A 49 -23.59 5.23 0.79
N ASP A 50 -22.59 5.98 1.19
CA ASP A 50 -21.60 6.50 0.26
C ASP A 50 -20.26 5.81 0.51
N VAL A 51 -20.25 4.55 0.29
CA VAL A 51 -19.04 3.84 0.01
C VAL A 51 -18.60 4.29 -1.37
N PHE A 52 -17.44 4.88 -1.43
CA PHE A 52 -16.81 5.18 -2.68
C PHE A 52 -16.33 3.88 -3.28
N ASP A 53 -16.70 3.64 -4.53
CA ASP A 53 -16.23 2.50 -5.28
C ASP A 53 -14.79 2.77 -5.73
N GLU A 54 -13.84 2.53 -4.84
CA GLU A 54 -12.42 2.55 -5.19
C GLU A 54 -12.07 1.52 -6.23
N GLU A 55 -12.88 0.50 -6.28
CA GLU A 55 -12.75 -0.58 -7.20
C GLU A 55 -12.59 -0.16 -8.66
N PHE A 56 -13.11 0.99 -9.05
CA PHE A 56 -12.93 1.49 -10.41
C PHE A 56 -11.46 1.81 -10.75
N PHE A 57 -10.65 2.19 -9.75
CA PHE A 57 -9.24 2.50 -9.97
C PHE A 57 -8.34 1.31 -9.69
N GLU A 58 -8.67 0.53 -8.69
CA GLU A 58 -7.93 -0.66 -8.40
C GLU A 58 -8.16 -1.77 -9.43
N GLU A 59 -9.25 -1.75 -10.19
CA GLU A 59 -9.39 -2.60 -11.37
C GLU A 59 -8.33 -2.30 -12.43
N GLU A 60 -7.82 -1.08 -12.50
CA GLU A 60 -6.73 -0.74 -13.41
C GLU A 60 -5.36 -1.08 -12.83
N ASP A 61 -5.18 -1.02 -11.53
CA ASP A 61 -3.99 -1.47 -10.84
C ASP A 61 -4.00 -2.99 -10.63
N ALA A 62 -5.14 -3.50 -10.31
CA ALA A 62 -5.25 -4.87 -9.96
C ALA A 62 -5.25 -5.75 -11.14
N ASP A 63 -5.04 -5.47 -12.21
CA ASP A 63 -5.02 -6.63 -12.93
C ASP A 63 -6.30 -7.22 -13.35
N ALA A 64 -6.13 -7.96 -14.30
CA ALA A 64 -7.03 -9.04 -14.68
C ALA A 64 -7.42 -9.98 -13.52
N ALA A 65 -6.85 -9.81 -12.33
CA ALA A 65 -7.29 -10.53 -11.15
C ALA A 65 -8.64 -10.04 -10.62
N ASP A 66 -8.95 -8.78 -10.86
CA ASP A 66 -10.21 -8.16 -10.52
C ASP A 66 -11.18 -8.00 -11.70
N GLU A 67 -10.72 -8.29 -12.89
CA GLU A 67 -11.66 -8.56 -13.98
C GLU A 67 -12.73 -9.53 -13.49
N PRO A 68 -14.04 -9.29 -13.76
CA PRO A 68 -15.09 -10.20 -13.38
C PRO A 68 -14.65 -11.59 -13.85
N ASP A 69 -14.32 -12.44 -12.86
CA ASP A 69 -13.82 -13.76 -13.12
C ASP A 69 -14.78 -14.42 -14.10
N PRO A 70 -14.37 -14.69 -15.36
CA PRO A 70 -15.22 -15.38 -16.31
C PRO A 70 -15.60 -16.78 -15.81
N TYR A 71 -15.05 -17.19 -14.67
CA TYR A 71 -15.39 -18.39 -13.92
C TYR A 71 -16.19 -18.08 -12.65
N ALA A 72 -16.75 -16.87 -12.50
CA ALA A 72 -17.65 -16.50 -11.41
C ALA A 72 -18.79 -17.52 -11.29
N GLY A 73 -18.68 -18.41 -10.35
CA GLY A 73 -19.60 -19.56 -10.14
C GLY A 73 -18.92 -20.78 -9.57
N SER A 74 -17.62 -20.85 -9.62
CA SER A 74 -16.80 -21.75 -8.84
C SER A 74 -15.79 -20.89 -8.08
N ILE A 75 -15.60 -21.13 -6.81
CA ILE A 75 -14.43 -20.64 -6.09
C ILE A 75 -13.21 -21.30 -6.77
N VAL A 76 -12.79 -20.75 -7.87
CA VAL A 76 -11.50 -21.08 -8.44
C VAL A 76 -10.52 -20.21 -7.71
N ASP A 77 -10.00 -20.74 -6.63
CA ASP A 77 -8.75 -20.27 -6.09
C ASP A 77 -7.74 -20.35 -7.25
N ARG A 78 -7.40 -19.23 -7.83
CA ARG A 78 -6.50 -19.16 -9.00
C ARG A 78 -5.14 -19.77 -8.71
N SER A 79 -4.79 -19.87 -7.44
CA SER A 79 -3.60 -20.56 -6.98
C SER A 79 -3.66 -22.08 -7.13
N LEU A 80 -4.85 -22.65 -7.28
CA LEU A 80 -5.04 -24.09 -7.48
C LEU A 80 -5.04 -24.49 -8.95
N SER A 81 -4.74 -23.60 -9.88
CA SER A 81 -4.50 -23.98 -11.24
C SER A 81 -3.36 -25.00 -11.30
N ALA A 82 -3.73 -26.22 -11.58
CA ALA A 82 -2.83 -27.35 -11.58
C ALA A 82 -1.66 -27.11 -12.53
N GLY A 83 -0.46 -27.06 -12.01
CA GLY A 83 0.76 -26.98 -12.80
C GLY A 83 1.57 -25.72 -12.63
N GLY A 84 1.20 -24.83 -11.76
CA GLY A 84 2.08 -23.75 -11.30
C GLY A 84 3.42 -24.36 -10.89
N ALA A 85 4.51 -23.83 -11.41
CA ALA A 85 5.82 -24.31 -11.03
C ALA A 85 5.90 -24.25 -9.51
N SER A 86 6.08 -25.41 -8.88
CA SER A 86 6.33 -25.45 -7.45
C SER A 86 7.57 -24.62 -7.18
N VAL A 87 7.37 -23.44 -6.60
CA VAL A 87 8.48 -22.62 -6.17
C VAL A 87 9.16 -23.41 -5.05
N GLY A 88 10.37 -23.89 -5.32
CA GLY A 88 11.10 -24.72 -4.39
C GLY A 88 11.35 -23.93 -3.10
N ILE A 89 10.88 -24.47 -2.00
CA ILE A 89 10.94 -23.81 -0.70
C ILE A 89 12.33 -23.88 -0.16
N ALA A 90 12.84 -22.76 0.24
CA ALA A 90 13.78 -22.75 1.32
C ALA A 90 12.99 -22.75 2.64
N THR A 91 12.63 -23.91 3.14
CA THR A 91 12.41 -24.01 4.60
C THR A 91 13.62 -23.39 5.27
N THR A 92 13.44 -22.71 6.38
CA THR A 92 14.48 -22.05 7.19
C THR A 92 15.55 -23.01 7.76
N THR A 93 15.86 -24.08 7.07
CA THR A 93 16.95 -25.03 7.38
C THR A 93 18.33 -24.49 7.01
N GLY A 94 18.39 -23.28 6.44
CA GLY A 94 19.63 -22.53 6.26
C GLY A 94 20.19 -21.98 7.57
N LYS A 95 21.40 -21.46 7.53
CA LYS A 95 22.05 -20.82 8.68
C LYS A 95 21.10 -19.79 9.28
N LYS A 96 20.74 -19.96 10.56
CA LYS A 96 19.92 -18.99 11.28
C LYS A 96 20.58 -17.60 11.21
N ALA A 97 19.80 -16.56 10.93
CA ALA A 97 20.27 -15.19 11.10
C ALA A 97 20.81 -15.05 12.54
N LYS A 98 21.96 -14.42 12.69
CA LYS A 98 22.64 -14.33 14.00
C LYS A 98 21.91 -13.43 15.01
N SER A 99 20.91 -12.71 14.59
CA SER A 99 20.13 -11.83 15.43
C SER A 99 18.81 -12.48 15.78
N ASN A 100 18.56 -12.64 17.07
CA ASN A 100 17.20 -12.75 17.56
C ASN A 100 16.75 -11.34 17.89
N PRO A 101 15.84 -10.73 17.14
CA PRO A 101 15.37 -9.38 17.42
C PRO A 101 14.71 -9.33 18.80
N THR A 102 15.00 -8.27 19.54
CA THR A 102 14.35 -8.02 20.82
C THR A 102 13.18 -7.08 20.59
N PHE A 103 11.96 -7.54 20.89
CA PHE A 103 10.77 -6.67 20.92
C PHE A 103 10.92 -5.65 22.04
N ASN A 104 10.69 -4.38 21.76
CA ASN A 104 10.82 -3.29 22.71
C ASN A 104 9.46 -2.68 23.11
N VAL A 105 8.62 -2.37 22.15
CA VAL A 105 7.29 -1.79 22.32
C VAL A 105 6.44 -2.09 21.10
N GLY A 106 5.13 -2.20 21.30
CA GLY A 106 4.15 -2.27 20.22
C GLY A 106 2.83 -1.66 20.70
N PHE A 107 2.09 -1.09 19.75
CA PHE A 107 0.81 -0.46 20.01
C PHE A 107 -0.04 -0.49 18.74
N GLU A 108 -1.35 -0.40 18.91
CA GLU A 108 -2.29 -0.23 17.82
C GLU A 108 -2.09 1.18 17.22
N GLY A 109 -1.89 1.23 15.91
CA GLY A 109 -1.84 2.46 15.13
C GLY A 109 -3.23 2.93 14.71
N LEU A 110 -3.36 3.40 13.47
CA LEU A 110 -4.65 3.78 12.90
C LEU A 110 -5.54 2.56 12.66
N ASN A 111 -6.84 2.78 12.62
CA ASN A 111 -7.84 1.76 12.37
C ASN A 111 -9.03 2.32 11.58
N PHE A 112 -9.91 1.44 11.13
CA PHE A 112 -11.07 1.81 10.33
C PHE A 112 -11.98 2.84 11.00
N TYR A 113 -12.15 2.78 12.32
CA TYR A 113 -12.97 3.76 13.05
C TYR A 113 -12.41 5.18 12.92
N GLN A 114 -11.11 5.34 13.07
CA GLN A 114 -10.44 6.64 12.97
C GLN A 114 -10.50 7.18 11.54
N GLN A 115 -10.29 6.32 10.56
CA GLN A 115 -10.46 6.67 9.15
C GLN A 115 -11.86 7.18 8.88
N ARG A 116 -12.87 6.40 9.25
CA ARG A 116 -14.27 6.68 8.95
C ARG A 116 -14.80 7.95 9.61
N TYR A 117 -14.34 8.27 10.81
CA TYR A 117 -14.87 9.36 11.62
C TYR A 117 -13.96 10.58 11.74
N ALA A 118 -12.80 10.58 11.12
CA ALA A 118 -11.99 11.79 10.98
C ALA A 118 -12.81 12.92 10.33
N ARG A 119 -12.50 14.16 10.65
CA ARG A 119 -13.24 15.36 10.20
C ARG A 119 -14.75 15.29 10.47
N GLY A 120 -15.14 14.70 11.61
CA GLY A 120 -16.57 14.54 11.96
C GLY A 120 -17.34 13.62 11.02
N GLY A 121 -16.67 12.68 10.36
CA GLY A 121 -17.28 11.71 9.45
C GLY A 121 -17.49 12.21 8.02
N ASN A 122 -17.02 13.42 7.69
CA ASN A 122 -17.00 13.93 6.31
C ASN A 122 -15.80 13.37 5.54
N GLN A 123 -15.69 12.07 5.54
CA GLN A 123 -14.60 11.29 5.02
C GLN A 123 -15.14 10.01 4.38
N PHE A 124 -14.41 9.44 3.44
CA PHE A 124 -14.69 8.12 2.92
C PHE A 124 -14.22 7.03 3.89
N SER A 125 -14.64 5.82 3.63
CA SER A 125 -14.09 4.63 4.20
C SER A 125 -13.43 3.87 3.07
N VAL A 126 -12.16 3.65 3.19
CA VAL A 126 -11.33 3.03 2.17
C VAL A 126 -10.65 1.81 2.76
N GLU A 127 -10.55 0.77 2.00
CA GLU A 127 -9.81 -0.43 2.29
C GLU A 127 -9.04 -0.82 1.03
N PRO A 128 -7.80 -1.19 1.11
CA PRO A 128 -7.01 -1.44 2.31
C PRO A 128 -6.50 -0.16 2.99
N PRO A 129 -5.89 -0.25 4.20
CA PRO A 129 -5.32 0.91 4.87
C PRO A 129 -4.07 1.47 4.21
N ASP A 130 -3.23 0.66 3.56
CA ASP A 130 -1.98 1.07 2.90
C ASP A 130 -1.07 1.91 3.79
N GLN A 131 -0.34 1.24 4.68
CA GLN A 131 0.38 1.93 5.76
C GLN A 131 1.65 2.61 5.28
N GLY A 132 1.62 3.92 5.09
CA GLY A 132 2.81 4.75 5.06
C GLY A 132 3.27 5.08 6.48
N MET A 133 4.33 4.46 6.97
CA MET A 133 4.88 4.75 8.29
C MET A 133 6.34 5.15 8.21
N CYS A 134 6.71 6.19 8.92
CA CYS A 134 8.10 6.59 9.10
C CYS A 134 8.38 7.04 10.54
N ALA A 135 9.63 6.89 10.98
CA ALA A 135 10.01 7.18 12.35
C ALA A 135 11.32 7.97 12.42
N GLY A 136 11.39 8.96 13.28
CA GLY A 136 12.59 9.77 13.48
C GLY A 136 12.40 10.85 14.54
N ASN A 137 13.49 11.32 15.09
CA ASN A 137 13.52 12.41 16.06
C ASN A 137 12.53 12.27 17.24
N GLY A 138 12.23 11.03 17.66
CA GLY A 138 11.32 10.77 18.76
C GLY A 138 9.84 10.68 18.38
N TYR A 139 9.53 10.71 17.09
CA TYR A 139 8.17 10.63 16.55
C TYR A 139 8.02 9.45 15.58
N ILE A 140 6.80 8.94 15.49
CA ILE A 140 6.32 8.05 14.45
C ILE A 140 5.19 8.78 13.75
N VAL A 141 5.30 8.92 12.44
CA VAL A 141 4.22 9.41 11.58
C VAL A 141 3.65 8.20 10.86
N GLU A 142 2.36 8.02 10.97
CA GLU A 142 1.60 7.01 10.23
C GLU A 142 0.53 7.72 9.41
N ALA A 143 0.46 7.38 8.14
CA ALA A 143 -0.63 7.71 7.27
C ALA A 143 -1.18 6.41 6.69
N VAL A 144 -2.47 6.27 6.70
CA VAL A 144 -3.20 5.23 5.97
C VAL A 144 -4.11 5.93 4.97
N ASN A 145 -4.72 5.19 4.07
CA ASN A 145 -5.73 5.76 3.21
C ASN A 145 -6.65 6.64 4.04
N ASP A 146 -6.79 7.91 3.61
CA ASP A 146 -7.61 9.01 4.11
C ASP A 146 -7.24 9.62 5.47
N VAL A 147 -6.36 9.06 6.31
CA VAL A 147 -6.03 9.66 7.62
C VAL A 147 -4.56 9.57 7.98
N LEU A 148 -4.12 10.50 8.83
CA LEU A 148 -2.78 10.58 9.38
C LEU A 148 -2.82 10.74 10.91
N ASN A 149 -1.86 10.14 11.61
CA ASN A 149 -1.60 10.42 13.02
C ASN A 149 -0.09 10.51 13.30
N VAL A 150 0.25 11.12 14.42
CA VAL A 150 1.64 11.24 14.90
C VAL A 150 1.69 10.73 16.31
N TYR A 151 2.63 9.83 16.58
CA TYR A 151 2.82 9.24 17.91
C TYR A 151 4.20 9.57 18.48
N ASP A 152 4.31 9.55 19.79
CA ASP A 152 5.60 9.44 20.46
C ASP A 152 6.13 7.99 20.41
N THR A 153 7.33 7.76 20.92
CA THR A 153 7.94 6.42 20.92
C THR A 153 7.32 5.44 21.92
N ALA A 154 6.35 5.88 22.70
CA ALA A 154 5.56 5.03 23.59
C ALA A 154 4.18 4.68 23.00
N GLY A 155 3.83 5.26 21.84
CA GLY A 155 2.56 5.02 21.15
C GLY A 155 1.44 5.98 21.52
N HIS A 156 1.75 7.06 22.24
CA HIS A 156 0.74 8.07 22.52
C HIS A 156 0.65 9.05 21.35
N SER A 157 -0.55 9.33 20.85
CA SER A 157 -0.76 10.38 19.87
C SER A 157 -0.35 11.74 20.46
N VAL A 158 0.38 12.52 19.67
CA VAL A 158 0.89 13.85 20.04
C VAL A 158 0.24 14.99 19.27
N LEU A 159 -0.71 14.68 18.39
CA LEU A 159 -1.54 15.69 17.75
C LEU A 159 -2.56 16.26 18.74
N PRO A 160 -3.13 17.46 18.50
CA PRO A 160 -4.18 18.01 19.35
C PRO A 160 -5.38 17.07 19.45
N ASP A 161 -5.94 16.96 20.63
CA ASP A 161 -7.17 16.19 20.85
C ASP A 161 -8.34 16.80 20.06
N ASN A 162 -8.91 16.04 19.16
CA ASN A 162 -10.04 16.43 18.33
C ASN A 162 -11.36 15.74 18.75
N THR A 163 -11.39 15.02 19.86
CA THR A 163 -12.56 14.28 20.35
C THR A 163 -13.79 15.18 20.45
N ALA A 164 -13.64 16.39 20.94
CA ALA A 164 -14.75 17.33 21.09
C ALA A 164 -15.35 17.80 19.75
N THR A 165 -14.58 17.74 18.68
CA THR A 165 -15.03 18.14 17.34
C THR A 165 -15.74 17.02 16.59
N ASN A 166 -15.64 15.80 17.11
CA ASN A 166 -16.27 14.61 16.57
C ASN A 166 -17.49 14.19 17.42
N ILE A 167 -18.33 15.15 17.78
CA ILE A 167 -19.58 14.91 18.50
C ILE A 167 -20.72 14.71 17.50
N VAL A 168 -21.37 13.57 17.60
CA VAL A 168 -22.57 13.26 16.84
C VAL A 168 -23.73 13.10 17.81
N SER A 169 -24.79 13.90 17.62
CA SER A 169 -26.00 13.81 18.42
C SER A 169 -25.73 13.83 19.95
N GLY A 170 -24.73 14.58 20.39
CA GLY A 170 -24.34 14.69 21.80
C GLY A 170 -23.37 13.61 22.30
N PHE A 171 -22.95 12.67 21.44
CA PHE A 171 -22.00 11.63 21.81
C PHE A 171 -20.60 11.96 21.28
N PRO A 172 -19.59 12.03 22.14
CA PRO A 172 -18.21 12.22 21.71
C PRO A 172 -17.74 10.99 20.91
N ARG A 173 -17.01 11.25 19.85
CA ARG A 173 -16.34 10.22 19.07
C ARG A 173 -14.85 10.43 19.21
N ASN A 174 -14.20 9.48 19.81
CA ASN A 174 -12.75 9.55 19.98
C ASN A 174 -12.09 8.96 18.71
N VAL A 175 -11.59 9.83 17.85
CA VAL A 175 -10.75 9.45 16.71
C VAL A 175 -9.27 9.52 17.04
N ASN A 176 -8.93 9.52 18.32
CA ASN A 176 -7.56 9.44 18.82
C ASN A 176 -6.61 10.46 18.18
N HIS A 177 -7.11 11.70 17.97
CA HIS A 177 -6.36 12.81 17.37
C HIS A 177 -6.05 12.69 15.88
N ALA A 178 -6.51 11.63 15.20
CA ALA A 178 -6.26 11.44 13.77
C ALA A 178 -6.81 12.60 12.92
N VAL A 179 -6.08 12.93 11.87
CA VAL A 179 -6.38 14.03 10.94
C VAL A 179 -6.64 13.44 9.56
N ASP A 180 -7.76 13.78 8.93
CA ASP A 180 -8.02 13.38 7.56
C ASP A 180 -7.02 14.00 6.58
N LEU A 181 -6.62 13.24 5.56
CA LEU A 181 -5.63 13.68 4.58
C LEU A 181 -6.11 14.88 3.77
N ASN A 182 -7.41 14.98 3.47
CA ASN A 182 -7.94 16.17 2.80
C ASN A 182 -7.68 17.45 3.61
N SER A 183 -7.90 17.44 4.94
CA SER A 183 -7.57 18.58 5.82
C SER A 183 -6.07 18.83 5.85
N PHE A 184 -5.26 17.77 5.95
CA PHE A 184 -3.81 17.88 6.01
C PHE A 184 -3.24 18.54 4.75
N TYR A 185 -3.73 18.16 3.57
CA TYR A 185 -3.31 18.75 2.28
C TYR A 185 -4.08 20.03 1.90
N GLY A 186 -5.03 20.47 2.72
CA GLY A 186 -5.78 21.73 2.55
C GLY A 186 -6.88 21.63 1.50
N TYR A 187 -7.47 20.46 1.32
CA TYR A 187 -8.60 20.21 0.44
C TYR A 187 -9.95 20.34 1.17
N PRO A 188 -11.06 20.52 0.42
CA PRO A 188 -12.40 20.27 0.94
C PRO A 188 -12.52 18.86 1.55
N PRO A 189 -13.57 18.59 2.36
CA PRO A 189 -13.86 17.24 2.79
C PRO A 189 -13.98 16.29 1.59
N ALA A 190 -13.47 15.07 1.70
CA ALA A 190 -13.64 14.04 0.66
C ALA A 190 -15.13 13.88 0.30
N ILE A 191 -15.98 13.94 1.30
CA ILE A 191 -17.42 14.09 1.14
C ILE A 191 -17.99 15.04 2.18
N ASN A 192 -18.83 15.99 1.78
CA ASN A 192 -19.67 16.73 2.69
C ASN A 192 -21.02 16.02 2.81
N ARG A 193 -21.23 15.26 3.86
CA ARG A 193 -22.42 14.42 4.01
C ARG A 193 -23.74 15.21 4.18
N SER A 194 -23.65 16.50 4.50
CA SER A 194 -24.83 17.36 4.57
C SER A 194 -25.30 17.85 3.19
N THR A 195 -24.38 18.03 2.25
CA THR A 195 -24.67 18.58 0.92
C THR A 195 -24.47 17.58 -0.22
N GLY A 196 -23.80 16.47 0.05
CA GLY A 196 -23.37 15.50 -0.96
C GLY A 196 -22.20 15.98 -1.83
N ALA A 197 -21.62 17.15 -1.54
CA ALA A 197 -20.49 17.66 -2.32
C ALA A 197 -19.24 16.83 -2.07
N ARG A 198 -18.50 16.53 -3.12
CA ARG A 198 -17.26 15.74 -3.11
C ARG A 198 -16.03 16.64 -3.15
N GLY A 199 -15.02 16.33 -2.38
CA GLY A 199 -13.67 16.88 -2.48
C GLY A 199 -12.76 15.91 -3.25
N GLN A 200 -11.49 16.28 -3.35
CA GLN A 200 -10.46 15.43 -3.94
C GLN A 200 -10.41 14.08 -3.22
N PHE A 201 -10.19 13.04 -4.00
CA PHE A 201 -9.88 11.72 -3.47
C PHE A 201 -8.38 11.63 -3.22
N VAL A 202 -7.98 11.38 -1.99
CA VAL A 202 -6.59 11.34 -1.54
C VAL A 202 -6.29 9.95 -1.03
N THR A 203 -5.31 9.25 -1.60
CA THR A 203 -5.03 7.83 -1.35
C THR A 203 -3.53 7.53 -1.38
N ASP A 204 -3.13 6.30 -1.16
CA ASP A 204 -1.77 5.73 -1.31
C ASP A 204 -0.68 6.51 -0.56
N PRO A 205 -0.77 6.65 0.74
CA PRO A 205 0.20 7.44 1.49
C PRO A 205 1.54 6.71 1.62
N SER A 206 2.62 7.39 1.28
CA SER A 206 3.99 6.96 1.57
C SER A 206 4.68 7.93 2.54
N CYS A 207 5.47 7.42 3.47
CA CYS A 207 6.16 8.22 4.48
C CYS A 207 7.67 7.91 4.55
N LEU A 208 8.47 8.96 4.68
CA LEU A 208 9.92 8.87 4.89
C LEU A 208 10.38 9.91 5.92
N TYR A 209 11.21 9.50 6.87
CA TYR A 209 12.03 10.43 7.66
C TYR A 209 13.46 10.41 7.11
N ASP A 210 13.90 11.54 6.57
CA ASP A 210 15.28 11.70 6.12
C ASP A 210 16.14 12.26 7.26
N ALA A 211 17.01 11.41 7.80
CA ALA A 211 17.88 11.77 8.93
C ALA A 211 18.94 12.83 8.53
N ALA A 212 19.31 12.94 7.25
CA ALA A 212 20.27 13.91 6.79
C ALA A 212 19.72 15.36 6.83
N THR A 213 18.49 15.54 6.41
CA THR A 213 17.81 16.84 6.46
C THR A 213 16.99 17.04 7.74
N GLN A 214 16.78 15.99 8.51
CA GLN A 214 15.89 15.96 9.67
C GLN A 214 14.46 16.43 9.32
N ARG A 215 13.91 15.89 8.24
CA ARG A 215 12.56 16.19 7.77
C ARG A 215 11.75 14.93 7.56
N PHE A 216 10.46 15.06 7.84
CA PHE A 216 9.46 14.09 7.46
C PHE A 216 8.90 14.45 6.09
N PHE A 217 8.72 13.46 5.25
CA PHE A 217 8.10 13.56 3.93
C PHE A 217 6.90 12.63 3.93
N VAL A 218 5.74 13.14 3.51
CA VAL A 218 4.53 12.35 3.28
C VAL A 218 4.06 12.65 1.86
N VAL A 219 3.87 11.62 1.07
CA VAL A 219 3.40 11.73 -0.31
C VAL A 219 2.10 10.97 -0.44
N VAL A 220 1.17 11.50 -1.18
CA VAL A 220 -0.12 10.88 -1.51
C VAL A 220 -0.43 11.04 -2.98
N LEU A 221 -1.18 10.10 -3.54
CA LEU A 221 -1.89 10.29 -4.79
C LEU A 221 -3.17 11.09 -4.53
N THR A 222 -3.46 12.05 -5.38
CA THR A 222 -4.69 12.84 -5.33
C THR A 222 -5.37 12.84 -6.68
N LEU A 223 -6.61 12.37 -6.70
CA LEU A 223 -7.46 12.33 -7.87
C LEU A 223 -8.45 13.49 -7.82
N GLU A 224 -8.51 14.27 -8.92
CA GLU A 224 -9.45 15.35 -9.02
C GLU A 224 -10.84 14.83 -9.43
N VAL A 225 -11.86 15.29 -8.71
CA VAL A 225 -13.23 14.85 -8.92
C VAL A 225 -14.15 15.99 -9.33
N VAL A 226 -15.25 15.68 -9.95
CA VAL A 226 -16.37 16.62 -10.18
C VAL A 226 -17.13 16.78 -8.87
N PRO A 227 -17.15 17.96 -8.24
CA PRO A 227 -17.70 18.12 -6.88
C PRO A 227 -19.16 17.74 -6.71
N THR A 228 -19.95 17.77 -7.80
CA THR A 228 -21.39 17.48 -7.76
C THR A 228 -21.74 16.00 -7.93
N SER A 229 -20.87 15.22 -8.59
CA SER A 229 -21.12 13.81 -8.89
C SER A 229 -20.13 12.87 -8.22
N GLY A 230 -18.93 13.36 -7.85
CA GLY A 230 -17.84 12.52 -7.41
C GLY A 230 -17.08 11.83 -8.54
N ALA A 231 -17.52 11.99 -9.79
CA ALA A 231 -16.85 11.36 -10.91
C ALA A 231 -15.42 11.89 -11.08
N PHE A 232 -14.47 11.01 -11.34
CA PHE A 232 -13.09 11.38 -11.60
C PHE A 232 -12.93 12.15 -12.92
N THR A 233 -11.96 13.06 -12.92
CA THR A 233 -11.74 13.96 -14.06
C THR A 233 -10.60 13.52 -14.96
N THR A 234 -9.93 12.44 -14.72
CA THR A 234 -8.67 12.02 -15.36
C THR A 234 -7.44 12.83 -14.91
N VAL A 235 -7.61 13.95 -14.23
CA VAL A 235 -6.49 14.75 -13.69
C VAL A 235 -6.08 14.18 -12.35
N ASN A 236 -4.80 13.87 -12.23
CA ASN A 236 -4.23 13.37 -10.98
C ASN A 236 -2.85 13.97 -10.72
N HIS A 237 -2.47 14.00 -9.46
CA HIS A 237 -1.20 14.57 -9.03
C HIS A 237 -0.74 13.97 -7.71
N LEU A 238 0.56 14.06 -7.44
CA LEU A 238 1.14 13.74 -6.15
C LEU A 238 1.21 14.99 -5.30
N ASP A 239 0.68 14.94 -4.10
CA ASP A 239 0.91 15.98 -3.10
C ASP A 239 2.05 15.56 -2.19
N ILE A 240 3.09 16.37 -2.13
CA ILE A 240 4.33 16.13 -1.40
C ILE A 240 4.38 17.06 -0.20
N ALA A 241 4.17 16.55 1.00
CA ALA A 241 4.28 17.30 2.23
C ALA A 241 5.68 17.11 2.85
N VAL A 242 6.34 18.21 3.19
CA VAL A 242 7.66 18.22 3.82
C VAL A 242 7.58 19.02 5.12
N SER A 243 7.89 18.40 6.25
CA SER A 243 7.87 19.08 7.54
C SER A 243 8.89 20.21 7.57
N ARG A 244 8.51 21.39 8.12
CA ARG A 244 9.43 22.53 8.18
C ARG A 244 10.54 22.37 9.19
N THR A 245 10.33 21.49 10.16
CA THR A 245 11.31 21.17 11.21
C THR A 245 11.36 19.66 11.42
N SER A 246 12.19 19.20 12.33
CA SER A 246 12.23 17.79 12.74
C SER A 246 11.04 17.37 13.62
N ASN A 247 10.12 18.29 13.93
CA ASN A 247 8.87 18.01 14.65
C ASN A 247 7.71 17.95 13.65
N PRO A 248 7.09 16.78 13.43
CA PRO A 248 6.01 16.60 12.46
C PRO A 248 4.66 17.18 12.92
N THR A 249 4.52 17.59 14.18
CA THR A 249 3.29 18.24 14.67
C THR A 249 3.20 19.73 14.32
N GLY A 250 4.25 20.26 13.66
CA GLY A 250 4.33 21.66 13.24
C GLY A 250 3.78 21.90 11.83
N LEU A 251 4.33 22.94 11.20
CA LEU A 251 3.94 23.32 9.85
C LEU A 251 4.66 22.48 8.79
N TRP A 252 4.00 22.30 7.67
CA TRP A 252 4.51 21.59 6.48
C TRP A 252 4.51 22.51 5.27
N ASN A 253 5.44 22.27 4.34
CA ASN A 253 5.39 22.79 2.99
C ASN A 253 4.78 21.70 2.11
N ILE A 254 3.80 22.07 1.32
CA ILE A 254 3.12 21.13 0.41
C ILE A 254 3.41 21.55 -1.03
N TYR A 255 3.90 20.61 -1.82
CA TYR A 255 4.16 20.74 -3.25
C TYR A 255 3.20 19.84 -4.00
N ARG A 256 2.81 20.25 -5.18
CA ARG A 256 1.95 19.46 -6.07
C ARG A 256 2.71 19.15 -7.34
N LEU A 257 2.78 17.88 -7.69
CA LEU A 257 3.35 17.36 -8.92
C LEU A 257 2.24 16.75 -9.76
N ASP A 258 1.96 17.32 -10.91
CA ASP A 258 1.03 16.76 -11.89
C ASP A 258 1.65 15.50 -12.50
N VAL A 259 0.94 14.37 -12.39
CA VAL A 259 1.36 13.06 -12.92
C VAL A 259 0.40 12.52 -13.97
N THR A 260 -0.54 13.33 -14.43
CA THR A 260 -1.50 12.96 -15.48
C THR A 260 -0.82 12.50 -16.78
N ASN A 261 0.41 12.93 -17.02
CA ASN A 261 1.27 12.51 -18.15
C ASN A 261 0.58 12.57 -19.52
N ASP A 262 -0.21 13.62 -19.75
CA ASP A 262 -0.99 13.84 -20.97
C ASP A 262 -0.30 14.80 -21.98
N GLY A 263 0.99 15.10 -21.75
CA GLY A 263 1.76 16.07 -22.53
C GLY A 263 1.71 17.49 -21.99
N THR A 264 0.97 17.76 -20.91
CA THR A 264 0.87 19.08 -20.28
C THR A 264 1.77 19.24 -19.07
N ASN A 265 2.14 18.12 -18.42
CA ASN A 265 3.05 18.07 -17.28
C ASN A 265 4.52 17.91 -17.72
N ILE A 266 5.44 18.01 -16.77
CA ILE A 266 6.88 17.87 -17.03
C ILE A 266 7.19 16.43 -17.46
N GLY A 267 7.68 16.29 -18.70
CA GLY A 267 8.05 15.01 -19.29
C GLY A 267 6.87 14.21 -19.85
N GLY A 268 5.66 14.68 -19.71
CA GLY A 268 4.50 14.04 -20.28
C GLY A 268 4.57 14.00 -21.81
N THR A 269 4.57 12.79 -22.36
CA THR A 269 4.68 12.55 -23.81
C THR A 269 3.51 11.75 -24.38
N ASN A 270 2.64 11.27 -23.53
CA ASN A 270 1.52 10.43 -23.92
C ASN A 270 0.37 11.30 -24.48
N PRO A 271 -0.31 10.85 -25.53
CA PRO A 271 -1.40 11.59 -26.12
C PRO A 271 -2.72 11.49 -25.35
N ALA A 272 -2.80 10.62 -24.36
CA ALA A 272 -3.95 10.40 -23.52
C ALA A 272 -3.55 10.54 -22.04
N PRO A 273 -4.47 10.96 -21.15
CA PRO A 273 -4.15 11.05 -19.73
C PRO A 273 -3.89 9.67 -19.13
N TYR A 274 -3.00 9.65 -18.14
CA TYR A 274 -2.63 8.47 -17.37
C TYR A 274 -2.89 8.69 -15.89
N LEU A 275 -3.21 7.63 -15.19
CA LEU A 275 -3.17 7.55 -13.74
C LEU A 275 -1.71 7.29 -13.32
N GLY A 276 -1.17 8.12 -12.45
CA GLY A 276 0.15 7.91 -11.83
C GLY A 276 -0.01 7.25 -10.48
N ASP A 277 -0.30 5.98 -10.49
CA ASP A 277 -0.77 5.18 -9.37
C ASP A 277 0.35 4.64 -8.48
N TYR A 278 0.01 4.25 -7.27
CA TYR A 278 0.88 3.51 -6.34
C TYR A 278 2.23 4.22 -6.07
N PRO A 279 2.21 5.44 -5.49
CA PRO A 279 3.43 6.23 -5.31
C PRO A 279 4.33 5.69 -4.21
N HIS A 280 5.59 5.38 -4.53
CA HIS A 280 6.60 4.97 -3.58
C HIS A 280 7.75 5.96 -3.50
N ILE A 281 8.35 6.08 -2.32
CA ILE A 281 9.36 7.10 -2.05
C ILE A 281 10.65 6.52 -1.48
N GLY A 282 11.76 7.14 -1.88
CA GLY A 282 13.09 6.86 -1.37
C GLY A 282 13.97 8.10 -1.44
N ALA A 283 15.17 8.01 -0.91
CA ALA A 283 16.10 9.13 -0.92
C ALA A 283 17.56 8.68 -0.79
N ASP A 284 18.44 9.39 -1.51
CA ASP A 284 19.88 9.33 -1.32
C ASP A 284 20.44 10.60 -0.67
N ALA A 285 21.72 10.85 -0.82
CA ALA A 285 22.37 12.06 -0.31
C ALA A 285 21.81 13.36 -0.92
N ASN A 286 21.33 13.34 -2.14
CA ASN A 286 21.03 14.51 -2.97
C ASN A 286 19.57 14.61 -3.37
N GLY A 287 18.97 13.47 -3.73
CA GLY A 287 17.62 13.36 -4.29
C GLY A 287 16.59 12.84 -3.31
N PHE A 288 15.36 13.22 -3.57
CA PHE A 288 14.14 12.60 -3.11
C PHE A 288 13.42 12.05 -4.33
N TYR A 289 13.06 10.79 -4.30
CA TYR A 289 12.56 10.05 -5.44
C TYR A 289 11.14 9.60 -5.17
N ILE A 290 10.28 9.78 -6.17
CA ILE A 290 8.93 9.23 -6.17
C ILE A 290 8.81 8.40 -7.44
N THR A 291 8.21 7.24 -7.35
CA THR A 291 7.87 6.40 -8.50
C THR A 291 6.40 6.14 -8.53
N THR A 292 5.83 5.97 -9.72
CA THR A 292 4.44 5.57 -9.92
C THR A 292 4.35 4.53 -11.03
N ASN A 293 3.30 3.73 -11.00
CA ASN A 293 2.84 2.94 -12.13
C ASN A 293 1.95 3.82 -13.02
N ALA A 294 2.13 3.79 -14.33
CA ALA A 294 1.31 4.58 -15.25
C ALA A 294 0.27 3.69 -15.95
N TYR A 295 -1.01 4.00 -15.71
CA TYR A 295 -2.15 3.33 -16.33
C TYR A 295 -2.95 4.30 -17.19
N PRO A 296 -3.35 3.92 -18.41
CA PRO A 296 -4.12 4.81 -19.28
C PRO A 296 -5.57 4.92 -18.81
N TRP A 297 -6.09 6.11 -18.65
CA TRP A 297 -7.50 6.34 -18.32
C TRP A 297 -8.51 5.83 -19.36
N CYS A 298 -8.06 5.59 -20.58
CA CYS A 298 -8.96 5.20 -21.66
C CYS A 298 -9.16 3.69 -21.81
N CYS A 299 -8.27 2.91 -21.25
CA CYS A 299 -8.16 1.49 -21.63
C CYS A 299 -7.22 0.76 -20.67
N ASN A 300 -7.50 -0.48 -20.40
CA ASN A 300 -6.69 -1.33 -19.52
C ASN A 300 -5.26 -1.48 -20.03
N GLY A 301 -4.33 -1.61 -19.12
CA GLY A 301 -2.94 -1.93 -19.42
C GLY A 301 -1.95 -1.03 -18.69
N PHE A 302 -0.77 -1.55 -18.47
CA PHE A 302 0.36 -0.87 -17.84
C PHE A 302 1.23 -0.17 -18.89
N SER A 303 1.58 1.09 -18.68
CA SER A 303 2.34 1.92 -19.62
C SER A 303 3.77 2.20 -19.18
N GLY A 304 4.25 1.50 -18.16
CA GLY A 304 5.59 1.67 -17.62
C GLY A 304 5.59 2.43 -16.30
N ALA A 305 6.66 2.25 -15.54
CA ALA A 305 6.86 3.01 -14.32
C ALA A 305 7.41 4.41 -14.64
N GLN A 306 7.05 5.38 -13.83
CA GLN A 306 7.53 6.74 -13.91
C GLN A 306 8.42 7.02 -12.70
N ILE A 307 9.53 7.75 -12.87
CA ILE A 307 10.44 8.12 -11.80
C ILE A 307 10.59 9.63 -11.78
N TYR A 308 10.27 10.24 -10.66
CA TYR A 308 10.40 11.67 -10.42
C TYR A 308 11.55 11.89 -9.44
N ALA A 309 12.66 12.46 -9.92
CA ALA A 309 13.85 12.76 -9.12
C ALA A 309 13.88 14.25 -8.76
N LEU A 310 13.75 14.56 -7.49
CA LEU A 310 13.64 15.94 -6.97
C LEU A 310 14.85 16.30 -6.11
N SER A 311 15.23 17.58 -6.08
CA SER A 311 16.26 18.07 -5.16
C SER A 311 15.76 17.97 -3.70
N LYS A 312 16.29 17.02 -2.95
CA LYS A 312 15.97 16.83 -1.53
C LYS A 312 16.32 18.06 -0.69
N ALA A 313 17.45 18.68 -0.98
CA ALA A 313 17.89 19.87 -0.26
C ALA A 313 16.94 21.06 -0.44
N GLN A 314 16.42 21.27 -1.65
CA GLN A 314 15.46 22.33 -1.93
C GLN A 314 14.09 22.06 -1.29
N LEU A 315 13.63 20.81 -1.32
CA LEU A 315 12.41 20.38 -0.62
C LEU A 315 12.54 20.63 0.89
N ALA A 316 13.61 20.17 1.50
CA ALA A 316 13.86 20.34 2.93
C ALA A 316 14.01 21.81 3.36
N ALA A 317 14.51 22.66 2.48
CA ALA A 317 14.60 24.10 2.70
C ALA A 317 13.27 24.84 2.51
N GLY A 318 12.23 24.19 1.99
CA GLY A 318 10.97 24.84 1.65
C GLY A 318 11.14 25.85 0.50
N ALA A 319 11.98 25.51 -0.49
CA ALA A 319 12.29 26.39 -1.60
C ALA A 319 11.03 26.75 -2.41
N ALA A 320 10.98 27.96 -2.92
CA ALA A 320 9.86 28.43 -3.75
C ALA A 320 9.78 27.71 -5.11
N SER A 321 10.84 27.04 -5.51
CA SER A 321 10.92 26.20 -6.69
C SER A 321 11.91 25.08 -6.44
N VAL A 322 11.56 23.87 -6.83
CA VAL A 322 12.35 22.66 -6.61
C VAL A 322 12.76 22.07 -7.95
N SER A 323 14.04 21.88 -8.15
CA SER A 323 14.58 21.22 -9.33
C SER A 323 14.16 19.75 -9.35
N MET A 324 13.74 19.28 -10.52
CA MET A 324 13.36 17.88 -10.72
C MET A 324 13.73 17.39 -12.12
N GLN A 325 13.80 16.08 -12.24
CA GLN A 325 13.87 15.39 -13.53
C GLN A 325 12.91 14.21 -13.53
N HIS A 326 12.09 14.12 -14.56
CA HIS A 326 11.18 13.01 -14.80
C HIS A 326 11.85 12.00 -15.74
N LEU A 327 11.71 10.72 -15.45
CA LEU A 327 12.28 9.61 -16.20
C LEU A 327 11.19 8.56 -16.44
N ASP A 328 10.98 8.20 -17.69
CA ASP A 328 10.06 7.15 -18.12
C ASP A 328 10.85 5.86 -18.35
N THR A 329 10.38 4.73 -17.84
CA THR A 329 11.05 3.44 -17.97
C THR A 329 10.69 2.68 -19.23
N SER A 330 9.73 3.12 -20.01
CA SER A 330 9.14 2.39 -21.14
C SER A 330 10.14 1.97 -22.23
N GLY A 331 11.27 2.63 -22.35
CA GLY A 331 12.35 2.30 -23.29
C GLY A 331 13.47 1.45 -22.71
N MET A 332 13.40 1.02 -21.47
CA MET A 332 14.46 0.32 -20.77
C MET A 332 14.47 -1.19 -21.08
N VAL A 333 15.52 -1.87 -20.64
CA VAL A 333 15.67 -3.32 -20.92
C VAL A 333 14.81 -4.15 -19.97
N ASN A 334 14.04 -5.08 -20.52
CA ASN A 334 13.32 -6.13 -19.78
C ASN A 334 13.62 -7.51 -20.37
N ALA A 335 13.33 -8.56 -19.61
CA ALA A 335 13.22 -9.91 -20.17
C ALA A 335 11.83 -10.08 -20.77
N PRO A 336 11.67 -10.81 -21.86
CA PRO A 336 10.36 -11.25 -22.30
C PRO A 336 9.70 -12.07 -21.20
N SER A 337 8.44 -11.77 -20.90
CA SER A 337 7.59 -12.62 -20.07
C SER A 337 6.99 -13.77 -20.87
N ASP A 338 6.29 -14.67 -20.22
CA ASP A 338 5.50 -15.70 -20.89
C ASP A 338 4.39 -15.10 -21.78
N ALA A 339 3.96 -13.88 -21.49
CA ALA A 339 2.99 -13.14 -22.30
C ALA A 339 3.61 -12.46 -23.53
N GLY A 340 4.94 -12.32 -23.57
CA GLY A 340 5.65 -11.66 -24.65
C GLY A 340 6.40 -10.40 -24.21
N PRO A 341 6.72 -9.48 -25.14
CA PRO A 341 7.38 -8.22 -24.80
C PRO A 341 6.45 -7.33 -24.00
N THR A 342 6.93 -6.86 -22.86
CA THR A 342 6.18 -6.04 -21.92
C THR A 342 6.95 -4.78 -21.56
N GLN A 343 6.29 -3.87 -20.85
CA GLN A 343 6.97 -2.72 -20.29
C GLN A 343 7.93 -3.16 -19.18
N PRO A 344 9.15 -2.64 -19.10
CA PRO A 344 10.14 -3.06 -18.13
C PRO A 344 9.83 -2.53 -16.74
N GLY A 345 9.89 -3.42 -15.78
CA GLY A 345 9.73 -3.11 -14.37
C GLY A 345 8.29 -2.84 -13.98
N PHE A 346 7.79 -3.64 -13.06
CA PHE A 346 6.50 -3.40 -12.44
C PHE A 346 6.71 -3.08 -10.98
N THR A 347 6.14 -1.95 -10.55
CA THR A 347 6.36 -1.34 -9.24
C THR A 347 7.86 -1.14 -8.97
N VAL A 348 8.43 -0.13 -9.59
CA VAL A 348 9.82 0.27 -9.39
C VAL A 348 9.91 1.00 -8.05
N TRP A 349 10.39 0.31 -7.02
CA TRP A 349 10.44 0.86 -5.67
C TRP A 349 11.80 1.49 -5.37
N PRO A 350 11.88 2.80 -5.02
CA PRO A 350 13.14 3.45 -4.66
C PRO A 350 13.60 3.02 -3.28
N ALA A 351 14.91 2.87 -3.11
CA ALA A 351 15.46 2.42 -1.84
C ALA A 351 15.39 3.51 -0.78
N GLN A 352 15.05 3.11 0.43
CA GLN A 352 15.25 3.91 1.63
C GLN A 352 16.57 3.52 2.30
N SER A 353 17.13 4.39 3.12
CA SER A 353 18.41 4.16 3.81
C SER A 353 18.33 4.53 5.28
N PRO A 354 19.16 3.89 6.16
CA PRO A 354 19.12 4.16 7.59
C PRO A 354 19.57 5.56 7.99
N GLY A 355 20.30 6.27 7.12
CA GLY A 355 20.78 7.61 7.39
C GLY A 355 21.91 8.05 6.49
N ALA A 356 22.42 9.26 6.70
CA ALA A 356 23.39 9.93 5.84
C ALA A 356 24.70 9.12 5.61
N ASP A 357 25.14 8.38 6.62
CA ASP A 357 26.40 7.62 6.54
C ASP A 357 26.29 6.37 5.64
N THR A 358 25.08 6.05 5.18
CA THR A 358 24.84 4.84 4.38
C THR A 358 24.57 5.13 2.91
N PHE A 359 24.39 6.38 2.53
CA PHE A 359 24.14 6.75 1.14
C PHE A 359 25.31 6.39 0.23
N ASN A 360 25.01 5.95 -0.98
CA ASN A 360 26.02 5.72 -2.00
C ASN A 360 26.41 7.04 -2.68
N THR A 361 27.65 7.45 -2.51
CA THR A 361 28.18 8.71 -3.07
C THR A 361 28.97 8.52 -4.36
N ASP A 362 29.12 7.30 -4.84
CA ASP A 362 29.80 7.01 -6.08
C ASP A 362 29.10 7.67 -7.27
N ASN A 363 29.83 7.92 -8.35
CA ASN A 363 29.31 8.48 -9.61
C ASN A 363 28.54 9.80 -9.46
N GLY A 364 28.92 10.63 -8.51
CA GLY A 364 28.23 11.90 -8.24
C GLY A 364 26.93 11.72 -7.45
N GLY A 365 26.84 10.66 -6.66
CA GLY A 365 25.65 10.21 -5.95
C GLY A 365 24.87 9.15 -6.74
N THR A 366 24.44 8.12 -6.06
CA THR A 366 23.74 6.99 -6.69
C THR A 366 22.55 6.54 -5.84
N GLU A 367 21.41 6.48 -6.48
CA GLU A 367 20.19 5.85 -5.94
C GLU A 367 19.93 4.52 -6.63
N PHE A 368 19.34 3.59 -5.87
CA PHE A 368 18.98 2.25 -6.34
C PHE A 368 17.49 1.99 -6.18
N PHE A 369 16.96 1.17 -7.12
CA PHE A 369 15.57 0.71 -7.05
C PHE A 369 15.54 -0.78 -7.37
N LEU A 370 14.50 -1.48 -6.92
CA LEU A 370 14.17 -2.82 -7.38
C LEU A 370 12.74 -2.84 -7.92
N SER A 371 12.48 -3.77 -8.82
CA SER A 371 11.13 -4.07 -9.30
C SER A 371 11.00 -5.52 -9.73
N SER A 372 9.78 -6.01 -9.90
CA SER A 372 9.50 -7.18 -10.72
C SER A 372 9.94 -6.92 -12.16
N ASN A 373 10.01 -7.96 -12.99
CA ASN A 373 10.44 -7.82 -14.38
C ASN A 373 9.40 -7.10 -15.24
N ALA A 374 8.13 -7.46 -15.10
CA ALA A 374 7.07 -6.98 -15.97
C ALA A 374 5.70 -7.11 -15.31
N ALA A 375 4.78 -6.23 -15.67
CA ALA A 375 3.43 -6.19 -15.11
C ALA A 375 2.66 -7.49 -15.37
N ASP A 376 2.62 -7.95 -16.61
CA ASP A 376 1.85 -9.13 -16.99
C ASP A 376 2.36 -10.45 -16.38
N GLU A 377 3.63 -10.55 -16.00
CA GLU A 377 4.09 -11.66 -15.15
C GLU A 377 3.62 -11.52 -13.70
N ALA A 378 3.55 -10.26 -13.23
CA ALA A 378 3.21 -9.97 -11.87
C ALA A 378 1.72 -10.17 -11.58
N THR A 379 0.87 -9.88 -12.54
CA THR A 379 -0.52 -9.55 -12.31
C THR A 379 -1.51 -10.50 -13.01
N HIS A 380 -1.16 -11.13 -14.11
CA HIS A 380 -2.13 -11.87 -14.92
C HIS A 380 -2.00 -13.39 -14.85
N PRO A 381 -3.09 -14.12 -14.69
CA PRO A 381 -3.11 -15.54 -14.95
C PRO A 381 -2.91 -15.82 -16.45
N LYS A 382 -2.23 -16.90 -16.77
CA LYS A 382 -1.93 -17.29 -18.15
C LYS A 382 -3.19 -17.65 -18.92
N ALA A 383 -3.61 -16.78 -19.82
CA ALA A 383 -4.83 -16.96 -20.59
C ALA A 383 -4.84 -18.29 -21.38
N GLY A 384 -5.86 -19.10 -21.19
CA GLY A 384 -6.16 -20.27 -22.01
C GLY A 384 -5.39 -21.56 -21.70
N THR A 385 -4.50 -21.59 -20.73
CA THR A 385 -3.73 -22.78 -20.36
C THR A 385 -3.90 -23.23 -18.90
N GLY A 386 -4.66 -22.47 -18.11
CA GLY A 386 -4.95 -22.83 -16.70
C GLY A 386 -3.75 -22.78 -15.77
N GLY A 387 -2.81 -21.86 -16.00
CA GLY A 387 -1.66 -21.64 -15.15
C GLY A 387 -1.28 -20.16 -15.14
N ASP A 388 -0.79 -19.70 -14.01
CA ASP A 388 -0.31 -18.33 -13.85
C ASP A 388 1.03 -18.12 -14.55
N TYR A 389 1.33 -16.88 -14.90
CA TYR A 389 2.66 -16.52 -15.34
C TYR A 389 3.65 -16.71 -14.20
N VAL A 390 4.86 -17.04 -14.56
CA VAL A 390 5.92 -17.34 -13.63
C VAL A 390 7.11 -16.43 -13.93
N GLY A 391 7.44 -15.57 -12.97
CA GLY A 391 8.63 -14.74 -13.03
C GLY A 391 9.87 -15.48 -12.52
N HIS A 392 11.03 -15.15 -13.05
CA HIS A 392 12.34 -15.64 -12.60
C HIS A 392 13.44 -14.59 -12.71
N LYS A 393 13.04 -13.35 -12.88
CA LYS A 393 13.92 -12.18 -12.92
C LYS A 393 13.32 -11.04 -12.13
N ILE A 394 14.21 -10.29 -11.47
CA ILE A 394 13.90 -8.96 -10.93
C ILE A 394 14.80 -7.93 -11.63
N VAL A 395 14.45 -6.68 -11.53
CA VAL A 395 15.21 -5.60 -12.15
C VAL A 395 15.87 -4.74 -11.08
N LEU A 396 17.18 -4.59 -11.18
CA LEU A 396 17.95 -3.59 -10.44
C LEU A 396 18.04 -2.31 -11.27
N TRP A 397 17.58 -1.21 -10.73
CA TRP A 397 17.68 0.12 -11.33
C TRP A 397 18.76 0.92 -10.63
N THR A 398 19.51 1.72 -11.38
CA THR A 398 20.60 2.54 -10.87
C THR A 398 20.50 3.93 -11.47
N LEU A 399 20.30 4.93 -10.62
CA LEU A 399 20.25 6.33 -10.99
C LEU A 399 21.53 7.01 -10.49
N THR A 400 22.35 7.51 -11.39
CA THR A 400 23.63 8.14 -11.08
C THR A 400 23.60 9.65 -11.29
N ASN A 401 24.65 10.34 -10.83
CA ASN A 401 24.80 11.80 -10.91
C ASN A 401 23.67 12.55 -10.19
N THR A 402 23.22 12.00 -9.06
CA THR A 402 22.12 12.57 -8.29
C THR A 402 22.47 13.95 -7.71
N SER A 403 23.74 14.27 -7.52
CA SER A 403 24.19 15.62 -7.11
C SER A 403 23.79 16.72 -8.08
N SER A 404 23.56 16.39 -9.35
CA SER A 404 23.08 17.34 -10.35
C SER A 404 21.69 17.89 -10.06
N LEU A 405 20.88 17.19 -9.25
CA LEU A 405 19.54 17.65 -8.82
C LEU A 405 19.64 18.97 -8.04
N ASN A 406 20.75 19.21 -7.36
CA ASN A 406 20.98 20.44 -6.61
C ASN A 406 21.52 21.59 -7.49
N SER A 407 21.74 21.35 -8.77
CA SER A 407 22.10 22.37 -9.76
C SER A 407 20.86 22.95 -10.43
N GLY A 408 21.01 24.06 -11.14
CA GLY A 408 19.93 24.63 -11.95
C GLY A 408 19.60 23.82 -13.22
N THR A 409 20.37 22.76 -13.50
CA THR A 409 20.22 21.89 -14.67
C THR A 409 20.42 20.43 -14.27
N PRO A 410 19.39 19.78 -13.73
CA PRO A 410 19.46 18.36 -13.40
C PRO A 410 19.85 17.51 -14.61
N ALA A 411 20.70 16.51 -14.38
CA ALA A 411 21.24 15.63 -15.41
C ALA A 411 21.54 14.23 -14.84
N VAL A 412 20.54 13.64 -14.17
CA VAL A 412 20.68 12.27 -13.67
C VAL A 412 20.65 11.26 -14.82
N SER A 413 21.24 10.09 -14.62
CA SER A 413 21.29 9.03 -15.62
C SER A 413 20.77 7.72 -15.04
N LEU A 414 19.73 7.19 -15.65
CA LEU A 414 19.08 5.92 -15.27
C LEU A 414 19.63 4.78 -16.12
N SER A 415 19.90 3.67 -15.47
CA SER A 415 20.20 2.38 -16.11
C SER A 415 19.51 1.25 -15.35
N ASN A 416 19.27 0.12 -16.01
CA ASN A 416 18.72 -1.05 -15.36
C ASN A 416 19.49 -2.34 -15.71
N LYS A 417 19.33 -3.34 -14.86
CA LYS A 417 19.94 -4.66 -15.05
C LYS A 417 19.01 -5.76 -14.58
N LEU A 418 18.78 -6.73 -15.44
CA LEU A 418 18.06 -7.94 -15.11
C LEU A 418 18.91 -8.86 -14.22
N LEU A 419 18.32 -9.39 -13.16
CA LEU A 419 18.94 -10.32 -12.23
C LEU A 419 18.17 -11.62 -12.21
N ASP A 420 18.86 -12.74 -12.46
CA ASP A 420 18.28 -14.07 -12.34
C ASP A 420 18.00 -14.38 -10.87
N VAL A 421 16.77 -14.81 -10.58
CA VAL A 421 16.29 -15.18 -9.25
C VAL A 421 15.56 -16.53 -9.29
N GLY A 422 15.19 -17.04 -8.12
CA GLY A 422 14.26 -18.16 -8.03
C GLY A 422 12.89 -17.79 -8.60
N THR A 423 12.16 -18.78 -9.00
CA THR A 423 10.83 -18.63 -9.59
C THR A 423 9.85 -18.02 -8.58
N TYR A 424 9.04 -17.05 -9.03
CA TYR A 424 7.93 -16.50 -8.28
C TYR A 424 6.67 -16.48 -9.15
N ALA A 425 5.51 -16.55 -8.52
CA ALA A 425 4.22 -16.58 -9.20
C ALA A 425 3.16 -15.90 -8.30
N ILE A 426 2.04 -15.50 -8.90
CA ILE A 426 0.93 -14.86 -8.18
C ILE A 426 0.52 -15.72 -6.98
N PRO A 427 0.50 -15.15 -5.76
CA PRO A 427 0.14 -15.89 -4.56
C PRO A 427 -1.35 -16.25 -4.53
N PRO A 428 -1.71 -17.37 -3.88
CA PRO A 428 -3.11 -17.62 -3.57
C PRO A 428 -3.63 -16.61 -2.56
N LYS A 429 -4.93 -16.34 -2.57
CA LYS A 429 -5.57 -15.54 -1.53
C LYS A 429 -5.35 -16.18 -0.16
N GLN A 430 -5.12 -15.36 0.86
CA GLN A 430 -4.84 -15.80 2.22
C GLN A 430 -5.99 -16.63 2.78
N GLN A 431 -5.68 -17.61 3.58
CA GLN A 431 -6.68 -18.30 4.38
C GLN A 431 -6.83 -17.60 5.73
N GLN A 432 -8.00 -17.66 6.29
CA GLN A 432 -8.28 -17.26 7.68
C GLN A 432 -9.28 -18.24 8.31
N PRO A 433 -9.42 -18.29 9.63
CA PRO A 433 -10.37 -19.19 10.26
C PRO A 433 -11.78 -19.02 9.72
N GLY A 434 -12.34 -20.10 9.18
CA GLY A 434 -13.67 -20.11 8.60
C GLY A 434 -13.76 -19.70 7.13
N SER A 435 -12.68 -19.37 6.44
CA SER A 435 -12.68 -19.02 5.02
C SER A 435 -13.54 -19.96 4.17
N GLY A 436 -14.40 -19.40 3.33
CA GLY A 436 -15.32 -20.13 2.47
C GLY A 436 -16.55 -20.72 3.16
N THR A 437 -16.72 -20.49 4.47
CA THR A 437 -17.90 -20.93 5.21
C THR A 437 -18.84 -19.77 5.50
N ALA A 438 -20.12 -20.05 5.72
CA ALA A 438 -21.07 -19.02 6.09
C ALA A 438 -20.65 -18.36 7.41
N PRO A 439 -20.66 -17.02 7.50
CA PRO A 439 -20.37 -16.32 8.75
C PRO A 439 -21.38 -16.67 9.83
N GLY A 440 -20.96 -16.67 11.08
CA GLY A 440 -21.82 -16.94 12.22
C GLY A 440 -22.96 -15.93 12.32
N LEU A 441 -24.15 -16.39 12.64
CA LEU A 441 -25.35 -15.53 12.78
C LEU A 441 -25.19 -14.40 13.81
N ASN A 442 -24.25 -14.54 14.72
CA ASN A 442 -23.97 -13.52 15.73
C ASN A 442 -22.89 -12.51 15.29
N THR A 443 -22.42 -12.59 14.07
CA THR A 443 -21.46 -11.63 13.50
C THR A 443 -22.20 -10.54 12.71
N PRO A 444 -21.63 -9.33 12.57
CA PRO A 444 -22.22 -8.30 11.72
C PRO A 444 -22.43 -8.77 10.28
N GLN A 445 -21.46 -9.43 9.67
CA GLN A 445 -21.60 -9.97 8.32
C GLN A 445 -22.76 -10.97 8.22
N GLY A 446 -22.79 -11.98 9.08
CA GLY A 446 -23.80 -13.04 9.01
C GLY A 446 -25.21 -12.56 9.33
N HIS A 447 -25.36 -11.62 10.26
CA HIS A 447 -26.67 -11.12 10.67
C HIS A 447 -27.15 -9.93 9.83
N CYS A 448 -26.26 -9.16 9.29
CA CYS A 448 -26.62 -7.94 8.57
C CYS A 448 -26.54 -8.11 7.05
N ILE A 449 -25.41 -8.45 6.48
CA ILE A 449 -25.27 -8.57 5.02
C ILE A 449 -26.11 -9.74 4.48
N ASN A 450 -26.11 -10.87 5.17
CA ASN A 450 -26.82 -12.07 4.76
C ASN A 450 -28.28 -12.15 5.28
N ASP A 451 -28.75 -11.13 5.99
CA ASP A 451 -30.10 -11.12 6.53
C ASP A 451 -31.14 -10.90 5.42
N THR A 452 -31.96 -11.89 5.21
CA THR A 452 -33.08 -11.89 4.24
C THR A 452 -34.43 -11.72 4.87
N THR A 453 -34.50 -11.50 6.18
CA THR A 453 -35.76 -11.60 6.95
C THR A 453 -36.11 -10.33 7.73
N THR A 454 -35.15 -9.62 8.27
CA THR A 454 -35.40 -8.45 9.11
C THR A 454 -35.87 -7.27 8.27
N LEU A 455 -37.10 -6.83 8.48
CA LEU A 455 -37.67 -5.68 7.80
C LEU A 455 -37.19 -4.39 8.47
N THR A 456 -36.59 -3.53 7.70
CA THR A 456 -36.17 -2.17 8.11
C THR A 456 -36.96 -1.12 7.32
N ILE A 457 -36.84 0.16 7.69
CA ILE A 457 -37.43 1.27 6.94
C ILE A 457 -36.88 1.40 5.51
N ALA A 458 -35.69 0.85 5.25
CA ALA A 458 -35.06 0.83 3.95
C ALA A 458 -35.28 -0.46 3.16
N GLY A 459 -35.92 -1.45 3.76
CA GLY A 459 -36.17 -2.76 3.16
C GLY A 459 -35.73 -3.93 4.05
N VAL A 460 -35.57 -5.10 3.46
CA VAL A 460 -35.12 -6.31 4.17
C VAL A 460 -33.59 -6.31 4.30
N GLY A 461 -33.10 -6.63 5.48
CA GLY A 461 -31.69 -6.68 5.81
C GLY A 461 -31.19 -5.40 6.46
N CYS A 462 -30.48 -5.51 7.59
CA CYS A 462 -30.03 -4.35 8.34
C CYS A 462 -29.01 -3.50 7.55
N TRP A 463 -28.25 -4.11 6.70
CA TRP A 463 -27.24 -3.45 5.87
C TRP A 463 -27.84 -2.46 4.88
N ARG A 464 -29.12 -2.58 4.52
CA ARG A 464 -29.84 -1.57 3.72
C ARG A 464 -29.94 -0.21 4.40
N LEU A 465 -29.77 -0.14 5.70
CA LEU A 465 -29.64 1.12 6.41
C LEU A 465 -28.26 1.76 6.22
N LEU A 466 -27.28 0.95 5.81
CA LEU A 466 -25.90 1.36 5.57
C LEU A 466 -25.66 1.61 4.07
N PHE A 467 -26.20 0.74 3.21
CA PHE A 467 -26.04 0.75 1.74
C PHE A 467 -27.40 0.71 1.05
N ALA A 468 -27.92 1.84 0.66
CA ALA A 468 -29.33 2.01 0.31
C ALA A 468 -29.86 1.16 -0.85
N ALA A 469 -29.03 0.63 -1.73
CA ALA A 469 -29.49 0.02 -2.99
C ALA A 469 -29.27 -1.49 -3.11
N GLU A 470 -28.46 -2.09 -2.30
CA GLU A 470 -27.99 -3.47 -2.49
C GLU A 470 -28.96 -4.54 -1.94
N PRO A 471 -29.14 -5.69 -2.58
CA PRO A 471 -29.90 -6.81 -2.04
C PRO A 471 -29.10 -7.56 -0.97
N ALA A 472 -29.73 -8.34 -0.12
CA ALA A 472 -29.03 -9.24 0.79
C ALA A 472 -28.17 -10.23 0.00
N HIS A 473 -26.97 -10.51 0.48
CA HIS A 473 -25.99 -11.39 -0.13
C HIS A 473 -25.85 -12.70 0.65
N ASN A 474 -25.31 -13.73 0.02
CA ASN A 474 -24.94 -14.99 0.66
C ASN A 474 -23.41 -15.03 0.84
N GLU A 475 -22.89 -14.01 1.48
CA GLU A 475 -21.47 -13.88 1.71
C GLU A 475 -20.93 -15.02 2.58
N VAL A 476 -19.72 -15.43 2.29
CA VAL A 476 -18.95 -16.34 3.13
C VAL A 476 -17.85 -15.54 3.82
N ILE A 477 -17.24 -16.10 4.86
CA ILE A 477 -16.02 -15.53 5.41
C ILE A 477 -14.99 -15.54 4.27
N SER A 478 -14.56 -14.38 3.88
CA SER A 478 -13.71 -14.18 2.72
C SER A 478 -12.29 -14.71 2.92
N ARG A 479 -11.54 -14.71 1.86
CA ARG A 479 -10.09 -14.94 1.85
C ARG A 479 -9.45 -13.59 1.59
N PRO A 480 -8.74 -13.01 2.59
CA PRO A 480 -8.10 -11.72 2.38
C PRO A 480 -7.15 -11.75 1.19
N ASP A 481 -7.03 -10.65 0.50
CA ASP A 481 -6.16 -10.52 -0.66
C ASP A 481 -4.70 -10.82 -0.31
N SER A 482 -3.93 -11.23 -1.27
CA SER A 482 -2.49 -11.50 -1.15
C SER A 482 -1.70 -10.68 -2.14
N ASN A 483 -2.37 -9.73 -2.79
CA ASN A 483 -1.83 -8.98 -3.89
C ASN A 483 -1.27 -9.87 -5.02
N ASP A 484 -0.28 -9.38 -5.72
CA ASP A 484 0.42 -10.01 -6.83
C ASP A 484 1.92 -10.17 -6.53
N THR A 485 2.78 -10.20 -7.54
CA THR A 485 4.23 -10.31 -7.37
C THR A 485 4.96 -8.98 -7.56
N ARG A 486 4.30 -7.85 -7.27
CA ARG A 486 4.95 -6.54 -7.28
C ARG A 486 6.03 -6.45 -6.20
N MET A 487 7.10 -5.68 -6.49
CA MET A 487 8.13 -5.41 -5.49
C MET A 487 7.54 -4.59 -4.35
N GLN A 488 7.84 -4.99 -3.12
CA GLN A 488 7.49 -4.27 -1.91
C GLN A 488 8.67 -3.43 -1.41
N GLN A 489 8.56 -2.80 -0.23
CA GLN A 489 9.53 -1.81 0.26
C GLN A 489 10.99 -2.23 0.06
N VAL A 490 11.76 -1.35 -0.56
CA VAL A 490 13.18 -1.56 -0.88
C VAL A 490 14.06 -0.75 0.08
N TRP A 491 15.18 -1.36 0.49
CA TRP A 491 16.11 -0.76 1.44
C TRP A 491 17.55 -0.82 0.94
N TYR A 492 18.32 0.24 1.15
CA TYR A 492 19.76 0.25 0.86
C TYR A 492 20.56 0.39 2.17
N ALA A 493 21.29 -0.62 2.54
CA ALA A 493 22.16 -0.64 3.72
C ALA A 493 23.28 -1.65 3.57
N ASN A 494 24.41 -1.44 4.26
CA ASN A 494 25.56 -2.34 4.25
C ASN A 494 26.10 -2.61 2.83
N GLY A 495 26.02 -1.62 1.92
CA GLY A 495 26.42 -1.74 0.52
C GLY A 495 25.60 -2.74 -0.30
N LYS A 496 24.36 -2.99 0.11
CA LYS A 496 23.42 -3.91 -0.55
C LYS A 496 22.05 -3.28 -0.67
N VAL A 497 21.32 -3.69 -1.70
CA VAL A 497 19.91 -3.41 -1.86
C VAL A 497 19.12 -4.62 -1.41
N TRP A 498 18.08 -4.38 -0.65
CA TRP A 498 17.23 -5.39 -0.02
C TRP A 498 15.80 -5.18 -0.50
N GLY A 499 15.11 -6.25 -0.86
CA GLY A 499 13.72 -6.20 -1.29
C GLY A 499 13.06 -7.56 -1.18
N ALA A 500 11.74 -7.56 -1.22
CA ALA A 500 10.92 -8.75 -1.18
C ALA A 500 9.63 -8.53 -1.98
N LEU A 501 8.96 -9.60 -2.34
CA LEU A 501 7.66 -9.60 -3.00
C LEU A 501 6.84 -10.81 -2.54
N ASP A 502 5.55 -10.73 -2.73
CA ASP A 502 4.64 -11.83 -2.45
C ASP A 502 4.73 -12.89 -3.55
N THR A 503 4.58 -14.15 -3.19
CA THR A 503 4.65 -15.25 -4.15
C THR A 503 3.93 -16.50 -3.68
N ALA A 504 3.49 -17.30 -4.63
CA ALA A 504 2.99 -18.64 -4.37
C ALA A 504 4.12 -19.57 -3.93
N ILE A 505 3.92 -20.30 -2.85
CA ILE A 505 4.87 -21.31 -2.32
C ILE A 505 4.15 -22.59 -1.90
N ASN A 506 4.91 -23.68 -1.79
CA ASN A 506 4.41 -24.95 -1.25
C ASN A 506 5.23 -25.35 -0.01
N PRO A 507 4.93 -24.85 1.18
CA PRO A 507 5.66 -25.17 2.38
C PRO A 507 5.67 -26.69 2.64
N ASP A 508 6.87 -27.25 2.83
CA ASP A 508 7.09 -28.69 3.09
C ASP A 508 6.44 -29.63 2.05
N GLY A 509 6.24 -29.17 0.81
CA GLY A 509 5.56 -29.93 -0.24
C GLY A 509 4.06 -30.09 -0.02
N GLY A 510 3.48 -29.27 0.88
CA GLY A 510 2.04 -29.24 1.18
C GLY A 510 1.20 -28.44 0.19
N ALA A 511 0.06 -27.98 0.63
CA ALA A 511 -0.81 -27.11 -0.17
C ALA A 511 -0.10 -25.78 -0.49
N GLN A 512 -0.45 -25.21 -1.63
CA GLN A 512 0.03 -23.90 -2.02
C GLN A 512 -0.47 -22.83 -1.04
N ARG A 513 0.39 -21.87 -0.74
CA ARG A 513 0.18 -20.78 0.19
C ARG A 513 0.76 -19.48 -0.36
N ALA A 514 0.29 -18.36 0.12
CA ALA A 514 1.00 -17.11 -0.03
C ALA A 514 2.27 -17.14 0.83
N GLY A 515 3.36 -16.65 0.28
CA GLY A 515 4.63 -16.53 0.97
C GLY A 515 5.46 -15.43 0.33
N ILE A 516 6.68 -15.28 0.80
CA ILE A 516 7.53 -14.15 0.45
C ILE A 516 8.81 -14.64 -0.24
N ALA A 517 9.10 -14.09 -1.42
CA ALA A 517 10.42 -14.18 -2.04
C ALA A 517 11.24 -12.95 -1.63
N TRP A 518 12.46 -13.15 -1.14
CA TRP A 518 13.32 -12.07 -0.66
C TRP A 518 14.69 -12.07 -1.34
N TYR A 519 15.27 -10.90 -1.47
CA TYR A 519 16.48 -10.66 -2.25
C TYR A 519 17.46 -9.74 -1.53
N ILE A 520 18.73 -10.10 -1.56
CA ILE A 520 19.87 -9.27 -1.13
C ILE A 520 20.79 -9.10 -2.33
N VAL A 521 20.90 -7.89 -2.83
CA VAL A 521 21.60 -7.57 -4.07
C VAL A 521 22.87 -6.77 -3.77
N ASN A 522 23.98 -7.11 -4.40
CA ASN A 522 25.12 -6.21 -4.49
C ASN A 522 24.96 -5.33 -5.74
N PRO A 523 24.56 -4.05 -5.59
CA PRO A 523 24.24 -3.22 -6.74
C PRO A 523 25.45 -2.87 -7.59
N ASN A 524 26.62 -2.66 -6.99
CA ASN A 524 27.85 -2.34 -7.72
C ASN A 524 28.34 -3.50 -8.61
N ALA A 525 28.11 -4.73 -8.16
CA ALA A 525 28.42 -5.92 -8.95
C ALA A 525 27.24 -6.31 -9.89
N GLY A 526 26.06 -5.77 -9.65
CA GLY A 526 24.81 -6.15 -10.31
C GLY A 526 24.55 -7.64 -10.16
N LYS A 527 24.52 -8.14 -8.91
CA LYS A 527 24.38 -9.59 -8.62
C LYS A 527 23.57 -9.83 -7.35
N ILE A 528 22.78 -10.89 -7.37
CA ILE A 528 22.19 -11.46 -6.16
C ILE A 528 23.32 -11.96 -5.26
N VAL A 529 23.31 -11.57 -4.00
CA VAL A 529 24.19 -12.08 -2.94
C VAL A 529 23.57 -13.27 -2.23
N LEU A 530 22.32 -13.09 -1.83
CA LEU A 530 21.46 -14.11 -1.23
C LEU A 530 20.03 -13.87 -1.69
N SER A 531 19.27 -14.93 -1.82
CA SER A 531 17.83 -14.90 -2.04
C SER A 531 17.22 -16.18 -1.51
N GLY A 532 15.92 -16.19 -1.32
CA GLY A 532 15.19 -17.37 -0.87
C GLY A 532 13.73 -17.05 -0.68
N TYR A 533 13.03 -17.94 0.00
CA TYR A 533 11.61 -17.83 0.28
C TYR A 533 11.36 -17.92 1.79
N LEU A 534 10.30 -17.27 2.23
CA LEU A 534 9.76 -17.40 3.57
C LEU A 534 8.32 -17.90 3.48
N GLY A 535 8.01 -18.94 4.22
CA GLY A 535 6.66 -19.48 4.35
C GLY A 535 6.62 -20.61 5.36
N ALA A 536 5.43 -20.98 5.79
CA ALA A 536 5.20 -22.02 6.77
C ALA A 536 3.92 -22.81 6.47
N THR A 537 3.90 -24.09 6.81
CA THR A 537 2.74 -24.95 6.62
C THR A 537 1.57 -24.42 7.44
N GLY A 538 0.44 -24.17 6.78
CA GLY A 538 -0.79 -23.66 7.40
C GLY A 538 -0.86 -22.15 7.56
N HIS A 539 0.18 -21.43 7.15
CA HIS A 539 0.29 -19.98 7.21
C HIS A 539 0.43 -19.35 5.81
N ASP A 540 -0.08 -18.17 5.65
CA ASP A 540 0.04 -17.31 4.49
C ASP A 540 0.77 -16.03 4.94
N PHE A 541 1.86 -15.66 4.26
CA PHE A 541 2.66 -14.49 4.57
C PHE A 541 2.62 -13.52 3.40
N THR A 542 2.26 -12.26 3.68
CA THR A 542 2.02 -11.27 2.63
C THR A 542 2.48 -9.87 3.03
N TYR A 543 2.67 -9.01 2.03
CA TYR A 543 3.00 -7.58 2.16
C TYR A 543 4.29 -7.33 2.95
N PRO A 544 5.43 -7.85 2.50
CA PRO A 544 6.69 -7.71 3.22
C PRO A 544 7.24 -6.28 3.16
N ALA A 545 7.70 -5.76 4.29
CA ALA A 545 8.45 -4.51 4.37
C ALA A 545 9.79 -4.75 5.05
N VAL A 546 10.89 -4.32 4.43
CA VAL A 546 12.25 -4.60 4.90
C VAL A 546 12.95 -3.33 5.35
N ALA A 547 13.55 -3.35 6.55
CA ALA A 547 14.51 -2.34 6.96
C ALA A 547 15.75 -2.98 7.57
N VAL A 548 16.92 -2.39 7.30
CA VAL A 548 18.22 -2.98 7.65
C VAL A 548 19.15 -1.92 8.22
N LEU A 549 19.77 -2.24 9.34
CA LEU A 549 20.79 -1.39 9.99
C LEU A 549 22.09 -1.33 9.15
N PRO A 550 22.94 -0.31 9.36
CA PRO A 550 24.23 -0.21 8.66
C PRO A 550 25.15 -1.43 8.84
N ASN A 551 24.98 -2.20 9.92
CA ASN A 551 25.73 -3.43 10.18
C ASN A 551 25.23 -4.66 9.40
N GLY A 552 24.15 -4.54 8.63
CA GLY A 552 23.55 -5.60 7.82
C GLY A 552 22.60 -6.52 8.59
N ARG A 553 22.13 -6.13 9.77
CA ARG A 553 21.05 -6.80 10.50
C ARG A 553 19.75 -6.04 10.26
N GLY A 554 18.69 -6.77 10.00
CA GLY A 554 17.41 -6.18 9.64
C GLY A 554 16.21 -6.96 10.15
N ILE A 555 15.05 -6.43 9.85
CA ILE A 555 13.75 -7.03 10.08
C ILE A 555 12.94 -6.90 8.80
N MET A 556 12.18 -7.92 8.51
CA MET A 556 11.12 -7.94 7.53
C MET A 556 9.79 -8.07 8.27
N ALA A 557 8.93 -7.08 8.14
CA ALA A 557 7.54 -7.11 8.59
C ALA A 557 6.67 -7.78 7.53
N PHE A 558 5.55 -8.37 7.93
CA PHE A 558 4.55 -8.93 7.02
C PHE A 558 3.26 -9.25 7.79
N THR A 559 2.18 -9.56 7.09
CA THR A 559 0.98 -10.15 7.68
C THR A 559 1.10 -11.67 7.71
N ASP A 560 0.74 -12.29 8.82
CA ASP A 560 0.51 -13.74 8.95
C ASP A 560 -1.00 -14.01 9.05
N ALA A 561 -1.51 -14.87 8.18
CA ALA A 561 -2.86 -15.40 8.27
C ALA A 561 -2.82 -16.92 8.02
N GLY A 562 -3.92 -17.62 8.30
CA GLY A 562 -3.97 -19.05 8.04
C GLY A 562 -5.27 -19.70 8.50
N ASN A 563 -5.47 -20.97 8.19
CA ASN A 563 -6.69 -21.67 8.55
C ASN A 563 -7.03 -21.66 10.05
N SER A 564 -6.04 -21.45 10.91
CA SER A 564 -6.17 -21.35 12.36
C SER A 564 -5.61 -20.04 12.93
N THR A 565 -5.20 -19.13 12.08
CA THR A 565 -4.57 -17.85 12.45
C THR A 565 -5.38 -16.72 11.82
N PHE A 566 -5.94 -15.84 12.63
CA PHE A 566 -6.51 -14.59 12.14
C PHE A 566 -5.41 -13.69 11.60
N PRO A 567 -5.74 -12.77 10.64
CA PRO A 567 -4.74 -11.88 10.10
C PRO A 567 -4.04 -11.07 11.19
N SER A 568 -2.72 -11.26 11.31
CA SER A 568 -1.85 -10.85 12.43
C SER A 568 -0.63 -10.11 11.91
N ALA A 569 -0.13 -9.14 12.65
CA ALA A 569 1.17 -8.54 12.38
C ALA A 569 2.29 -9.52 12.72
N ALA A 570 3.22 -9.74 11.79
CA ALA A 570 4.31 -10.69 11.96
C ALA A 570 5.66 -10.10 11.49
N TYR A 571 6.74 -10.76 11.87
CA TYR A 571 8.08 -10.35 11.47
C TYR A 571 9.04 -11.53 11.36
N ALA A 572 10.11 -11.32 10.59
CA ALA A 572 11.28 -12.20 10.57
C ALA A 572 12.56 -11.38 10.66
N SER A 573 13.61 -11.94 11.26
CA SER A 573 14.94 -11.35 11.17
C SER A 573 15.54 -11.59 9.80
N ILE A 574 16.32 -10.63 9.29
CA ILE A 574 17.09 -10.76 8.06
C ILE A 574 18.54 -10.30 8.29
N ASP A 575 19.52 -11.00 7.71
CA ASP A 575 20.93 -10.72 7.92
C ASP A 575 21.73 -10.82 6.61
N ALA A 576 22.67 -9.90 6.41
CA ALA A 576 23.49 -9.82 5.20
C ALA A 576 24.32 -11.08 4.89
N LYS A 577 24.54 -11.96 5.86
CA LYS A 577 25.36 -13.18 5.75
C LYS A 577 24.54 -14.47 5.75
N ALA A 578 23.40 -14.44 6.43
CA ALA A 578 22.57 -15.63 6.65
C ALA A 578 21.25 -15.59 5.88
N GLY A 579 20.82 -14.42 5.41
CA GLY A 579 19.49 -14.22 4.82
C GLY A 579 18.41 -14.16 5.90
N ILE A 580 17.22 -14.69 5.60
CA ILE A 580 16.08 -14.69 6.51
C ILE A 580 16.30 -15.64 7.70
N GLY A 581 15.83 -15.24 8.88
CA GLY A 581 15.84 -16.04 10.10
C GLY A 581 14.48 -16.64 10.45
N GLU A 582 14.27 -16.89 11.74
CA GLU A 582 12.98 -17.35 12.26
C GLU A 582 11.96 -16.19 12.19
N TRP A 583 10.71 -16.55 11.91
CA TRP A 583 9.56 -15.63 11.96
C TRP A 583 8.77 -15.83 13.26
N ASN A 584 8.02 -14.80 13.64
CA ASN A 584 7.12 -14.81 14.77
C ASN A 584 6.03 -13.75 14.57
N ASP A 585 4.88 -13.96 15.20
CA ASP A 585 3.91 -12.89 15.38
C ASP A 585 4.49 -11.78 16.26
N VAL A 586 4.09 -10.55 15.98
CA VAL A 586 4.47 -9.41 16.82
C VAL A 586 3.73 -9.51 18.15
N PRO A 587 4.43 -9.43 19.31
CA PRO A 587 3.76 -9.44 20.60
C PRO A 587 2.71 -8.34 20.72
N GLY A 588 1.44 -8.72 20.90
CA GLY A 588 0.29 -7.82 20.93
C GLY A 588 -0.36 -7.53 19.58
N GLY A 589 0.26 -7.94 18.46
CA GLY A 589 -0.26 -7.75 17.10
C GLY A 589 -0.99 -8.96 16.53
N ALA A 590 -1.41 -9.91 17.36
CA ALA A 590 -2.20 -11.04 16.92
C ALA A 590 -3.63 -10.64 16.57
N GLY A 591 -4.15 -11.13 15.45
CA GLY A 591 -5.52 -10.92 15.02
C GLY A 591 -6.53 -11.53 15.98
N VAL A 592 -7.65 -10.87 16.17
CA VAL A 592 -8.71 -11.27 17.13
C VAL A 592 -9.96 -11.80 16.47
N ALA A 593 -10.12 -11.63 15.16
CA ALA A 593 -11.27 -12.04 14.36
C ALA A 593 -10.85 -12.26 12.90
N PRO A 594 -11.67 -12.88 12.07
CA PRO A 594 -11.47 -12.81 10.64
C PRO A 594 -11.71 -11.37 10.14
N ASP A 595 -11.03 -10.99 9.10
CA ASP A 595 -11.51 -9.93 8.23
C ASP A 595 -12.82 -10.42 7.64
N ASP A 596 -13.90 -9.71 7.88
CA ASP A 596 -15.24 -10.19 7.57
C ASP A 596 -15.82 -9.58 6.29
N GLY A 597 -15.06 -8.75 5.58
CA GLY A 597 -15.48 -8.15 4.33
C GLY A 597 -16.68 -7.21 4.45
N PHE A 598 -16.98 -6.74 5.64
CA PHE A 598 -18.08 -5.81 5.87
C PHE A 598 -17.67 -4.37 5.57
N THR A 599 -17.06 -4.18 4.44
CA THR A 599 -16.56 -2.92 3.95
C THR A 599 -17.08 -2.65 2.54
N SER A 600 -16.55 -1.67 1.89
CA SER A 600 -17.03 -1.16 0.62
C SER A 600 -16.70 -1.99 -0.60
N TYR A 601 -15.88 -3.00 -0.45
CA TYR A 601 -15.37 -3.72 -1.60
C TYR A 601 -16.31 -4.81 -2.14
N LYS A 602 -15.98 -5.36 -3.28
CA LYS A 602 -16.67 -6.46 -3.99
C LYS A 602 -16.84 -7.73 -3.17
N SER A 603 -16.17 -7.84 -2.03
CA SER A 603 -16.55 -8.84 -1.04
C SER A 603 -18.04 -8.84 -0.75
N GLN A 604 -18.71 -7.72 -0.96
CA GLN A 604 -20.17 -7.59 -0.79
C GLN A 604 -20.95 -7.83 -2.08
N VAL A 605 -20.36 -7.72 -3.22
CA VAL A 605 -21.01 -7.84 -4.53
C VAL A 605 -20.38 -8.91 -5.42
N GLY A 606 -19.17 -9.34 -5.12
CA GLY A 606 -18.43 -10.30 -5.94
C GLY A 606 -18.70 -11.75 -5.56
N ASN A 607 -18.41 -12.65 -6.46
CA ASN A 607 -18.35 -14.08 -6.19
C ASN A 607 -17.13 -14.68 -6.90
N PRO A 608 -16.14 -15.20 -6.16
CA PRO A 608 -16.11 -15.29 -4.70
C PRO A 608 -15.87 -13.92 -4.06
N PRO A 609 -16.52 -13.64 -2.93
CA PRO A 609 -16.23 -12.45 -2.18
C PRO A 609 -14.79 -12.50 -1.68
N ARG A 610 -14.09 -11.39 -1.81
CA ARG A 610 -12.76 -11.20 -1.24
C ARG A 610 -12.70 -9.85 -0.55
N THR A 611 -11.96 -9.78 0.51
CA THR A 611 -11.62 -8.50 1.12
C THR A 611 -10.27 -8.04 0.59
N ARG A 612 -10.16 -6.77 0.29
CA ARG A 612 -8.87 -6.16 0.07
C ARG A 612 -8.06 -6.24 1.35
N TRP A 613 -6.76 -6.39 1.20
CA TRP A 613 -5.86 -6.47 2.32
C TRP A 613 -4.57 -5.76 1.94
N GLY A 614 -4.20 -4.71 2.63
CA GLY A 614 -3.04 -3.84 2.49
C GLY A 614 -2.44 -3.81 1.09
N ASP A 615 -1.90 -2.81 0.56
CA ASP A 615 -1.07 -2.93 -0.64
C ASP A 615 0.40 -2.94 -0.27
N TYR A 616 0.73 -2.46 0.93
CA TYR A 616 2.08 -2.50 1.48
C TYR A 616 2.09 -2.36 3.01
N GLY A 617 3.14 -2.89 3.63
CA GLY A 617 3.53 -2.60 5.00
C GLY A 617 4.61 -1.53 5.03
N ALA A 618 5.12 -1.22 6.23
CA ALA A 618 6.20 -0.25 6.37
C ALA A 618 7.25 -0.67 7.38
N ALA A 619 8.50 -0.26 7.12
CA ALA A 619 9.60 -0.44 8.04
C ALA A 619 10.55 0.77 8.00
N ALA A 620 11.10 1.18 9.14
CA ALA A 620 11.98 2.32 9.27
C ALA A 620 13.06 2.12 10.32
N VAL A 621 14.27 2.61 10.07
CA VAL A 621 15.38 2.55 11.01
C VAL A 621 15.48 3.84 11.82
N VAL A 622 15.62 3.70 13.15
CA VAL A 622 15.94 4.81 14.06
C VAL A 622 17.08 4.40 14.99
N GLY A 623 18.25 4.93 14.76
CA GLY A 623 19.46 4.56 15.50
C GLY A 623 19.77 3.07 15.34
N ASN A 624 19.74 2.32 16.43
CA ASN A 624 19.97 0.87 16.44
C ASN A 624 18.69 0.04 16.49
N SER A 625 17.56 0.64 16.24
CA SER A 625 16.25 -0.01 16.30
C SER A 625 15.54 0.11 14.95
N ILE A 626 14.60 -0.80 14.72
CA ILE A 626 13.73 -0.83 13.56
C ILE A 626 12.29 -0.75 14.04
N TRP A 627 11.55 0.19 13.47
CA TRP A 627 10.10 0.28 13.57
C TRP A 627 9.48 -0.42 12.39
N ILE A 628 8.40 -1.15 12.61
CA ILE A 628 7.62 -1.82 11.57
C ILE A 628 6.14 -1.56 11.80
N ALA A 629 5.37 -1.56 10.73
CA ALA A 629 3.92 -1.48 10.74
C ALA A 629 3.34 -2.52 9.77
N SER A 630 2.31 -3.22 10.22
CA SER A 630 1.57 -4.19 9.41
C SER A 630 0.08 -4.06 9.72
N GLU A 631 -0.75 -4.34 8.73
CA GLU A 631 -2.17 -4.50 8.93
C GLU A 631 -2.46 -5.80 9.71
N TYR A 632 -3.49 -5.76 10.56
CA TYR A 632 -4.01 -6.90 11.29
C TYR A 632 -5.48 -6.67 11.66
N ILE A 633 -6.19 -7.69 12.04
CA ILE A 633 -7.55 -7.53 12.54
C ILE A 633 -7.51 -7.29 14.05
N GLY A 634 -7.44 -6.03 14.43
CA GLY A 634 -7.37 -5.58 15.82
C GLY A 634 -8.73 -5.52 16.53
N GLN A 635 -9.84 -5.65 15.80
CA GLN A 635 -11.17 -5.40 16.33
C GLN A 635 -12.13 -6.55 16.03
N GLN A 636 -12.98 -6.84 16.98
CA GLN A 636 -14.08 -7.79 16.81
C GLN A 636 -15.33 -7.30 17.52
N CYS A 637 -16.47 -7.78 17.08
CA CYS A 637 -17.72 -7.47 17.73
C CYS A 637 -18.81 -8.44 17.31
N ASP A 638 -19.57 -8.91 18.28
CA ASP A 638 -20.82 -9.60 18.02
C ASP A 638 -21.87 -8.63 17.49
N TYR A 639 -22.80 -9.16 16.72
CA TYR A 639 -23.85 -8.36 16.08
C TYR A 639 -24.68 -7.53 17.08
N THR A 640 -25.04 -8.07 18.23
CA THR A 640 -25.88 -7.36 19.19
C THR A 640 -25.23 -6.10 19.74
N PRO A 641 -24.01 -6.12 20.26
CA PRO A 641 -23.34 -4.89 20.67
C PRO A 641 -22.99 -3.99 19.48
N TRP A 642 -22.79 -4.54 18.28
CA TRP A 642 -22.52 -3.76 17.07
C TRP A 642 -23.76 -3.02 16.56
N GLY A 643 -24.89 -3.74 16.40
CA GLY A 643 -26.09 -3.20 15.77
C GLY A 643 -27.11 -2.60 16.75
N GLY A 644 -27.13 -3.08 17.99
CA GLY A 644 -28.15 -2.68 18.97
C GLY A 644 -28.31 -1.18 19.16
N PRO A 645 -27.23 -0.44 19.47
CA PRO A 645 -27.31 1.01 19.64
C PRO A 645 -27.69 1.77 18.35
N PHE A 646 -27.32 1.27 17.20
CA PHE A 646 -27.71 1.84 15.92
C PHE A 646 -29.22 1.76 15.71
N PHE A 647 -29.85 0.62 15.99
CA PHE A 647 -31.27 0.40 15.75
C PHE A 647 -32.20 1.08 16.78
N VAL A 648 -31.69 1.42 17.95
CA VAL A 648 -32.46 2.16 18.97
C VAL A 648 -32.18 3.67 18.97
N GLY A 649 -31.62 4.19 17.90
CA GLY A 649 -31.33 5.63 17.77
C GLY A 649 -30.02 6.07 18.36
N GLY A 650 -29.09 5.15 18.61
CA GLY A 650 -27.73 5.41 19.01
C GLY A 650 -27.62 5.98 20.41
N THR A 651 -27.28 5.17 21.37
CA THR A 651 -26.89 5.60 22.72
C THR A 651 -25.44 5.20 22.98
N GLY A 652 -24.68 6.08 23.61
CA GLY A 652 -23.26 5.86 23.88
C GLY A 652 -22.39 6.08 22.66
N ASP A 653 -21.20 5.52 22.65
CA ASP A 653 -20.16 5.69 21.63
C ASP A 653 -20.48 5.00 20.30
N ASN A 654 -21.69 4.47 20.15
CA ASN A 654 -21.98 3.44 19.19
C ASN A 654 -23.12 3.84 18.26
N LEU A 655 -23.03 4.98 17.63
CA LEU A 655 -24.07 5.47 16.73
C LEU A 655 -24.14 4.71 15.42
N LEU A 656 -23.08 4.10 14.99
CA LEU A 656 -22.98 3.45 13.69
C LEU A 656 -22.40 2.04 13.83
N GLY A 657 -22.87 1.31 14.85
CA GLY A 657 -22.43 -0.06 15.04
C GLY A 657 -21.00 -0.18 15.50
N THR A 658 -20.47 0.79 16.21
CA THR A 658 -19.22 0.59 16.95
C THR A 658 -19.51 -0.35 18.11
N CYS A 659 -18.62 -1.26 18.45
CA CYS A 659 -18.79 -2.16 19.58
C CYS A 659 -18.64 -1.51 20.95
N GLY A 660 -19.00 -0.28 21.07
CA GLY A 660 -18.92 0.62 22.22
C GLY A 660 -18.48 0.00 23.54
N GLY A 661 -17.55 0.64 24.16
CA GLY A 661 -17.16 0.35 25.52
C GLY A 661 -15.74 -0.16 25.69
N ALA A 662 -15.22 0.05 26.87
CA ALA A 662 -13.85 -0.25 27.28
C ALA A 662 -13.43 -1.74 27.21
N SER A 663 -14.37 -2.63 26.91
CA SER A 663 -14.09 -4.07 26.81
C SER A 663 -13.45 -4.49 25.48
N HIS A 664 -13.45 -3.61 24.49
CA HIS A 664 -12.89 -3.89 23.16
C HIS A 664 -11.77 -2.89 22.77
N GLY A 665 -11.29 -2.11 23.71
CA GLY A 665 -10.21 -1.16 23.50
C GLY A 665 -10.66 0.18 22.89
N PRO A 666 -9.77 1.17 22.84
CA PRO A 666 -10.01 2.40 22.12
C PRO A 666 -10.02 2.08 20.62
N GLY A 667 -11.06 2.48 19.94
CA GLY A 667 -11.20 2.16 18.52
C GLY A 667 -12.01 0.90 18.24
N ALA A 668 -12.98 0.61 19.08
CA ALA A 668 -13.96 -0.42 18.80
C ALA A 668 -14.49 -0.31 17.38
N ARG A 669 -14.73 -1.45 16.75
CA ARG A 669 -15.17 -1.60 15.37
C ARG A 669 -16.18 -0.54 14.95
N ALA A 670 -15.91 0.14 13.86
CA ALA A 670 -16.89 0.95 13.16
C ALA A 670 -17.94 0.09 12.44
N ALA A 671 -18.92 0.73 11.82
CA ALA A 671 -20.00 0.03 11.16
C ALA A 671 -19.52 -1.00 10.11
N LEU A 672 -18.47 -0.73 9.42
CA LEU A 672 -18.05 -1.47 8.23
C LEU A 672 -16.82 -2.34 8.47
N GLY A 673 -15.66 -1.77 8.68
CA GLY A 673 -14.41 -2.52 8.77
C GLY A 673 -13.99 -2.87 10.19
N ASN A 674 -13.10 -3.85 10.31
CA ASN A 674 -12.50 -4.27 11.59
C ASN A 674 -10.97 -4.33 11.54
N TRP A 675 -10.37 -3.84 10.47
CA TRP A 675 -8.92 -3.75 10.37
C TRP A 675 -8.32 -2.66 11.28
N SER A 676 -7.11 -2.89 11.65
CA SER A 676 -6.23 -1.95 12.36
C SER A 676 -4.80 -2.12 11.83
N THR A 677 -3.94 -1.17 12.12
CA THR A 677 -2.50 -1.31 11.94
C THR A 677 -1.83 -1.59 13.29
N PHE A 678 -0.74 -2.33 13.29
CA PHE A 678 0.06 -2.57 14.48
C PHE A 678 1.49 -2.06 14.27
N ILE A 679 1.88 -1.07 15.05
CA ILE A 679 3.21 -0.48 15.01
C ILE A 679 4.07 -1.08 16.11
N SER A 680 5.28 -1.50 15.78
CA SER A 680 6.17 -2.11 16.76
C SER A 680 7.64 -1.76 16.53
N LYS A 681 8.41 -1.80 17.61
CA LYS A 681 9.84 -1.49 17.63
C LYS A 681 10.63 -2.69 18.06
N PHE A 682 11.71 -2.92 17.34
CA PHE A 682 12.65 -4.01 17.63
C PHE A 682 14.10 -3.52 17.65
N THR A 683 14.93 -4.24 18.39
CA THR A 683 16.39 -4.14 18.31
C THR A 683 16.92 -5.45 17.70
N PRO A 684 17.42 -5.42 16.43
CA PRO A 684 17.94 -6.59 15.72
C PRO A 684 19.21 -7.15 16.31
#